data_5c3a0feb0d7f5176b25e22bf5d8a40ff
#
_entry.id   5c3a0feb0d7f5176b25e22bf5d8a40ff
#
_cell.length_a   1.000
_cell.length_b   1.000
_cell.length_c   1.000
_cell.angle_alpha   90.00
_cell.angle_beta   90.00
_cell.angle_gamma   90.00
#
_symmetry.space_group_name_H-M   'P 1'
#
loop_
_entity.id
_entity.type
_entity.pdbx_description
1 polymer ?
#
loop_
_entity_poly.entity_id
_entity_poly.type
_entity_poly.pdbx_seq_one_letter_code
_entity_poly.pdbx_strand_id
1 'polypeptide(L)'
;MNQMIKNHLKEALFLENRGFKKEAKRHYDQIINHLNELDSDGLTLISKFYESLSEFNVVFKASKLGIKKLGNIRELSPLFIYAWENLSQDICELEWLLKQPGIDYLTVERLVIARHLFTFGKVDKAYMISLEVAERVEREFRENPSGYEFYIHAVLNLVELEYTLKNFTQARFHLRKLIYLTKERLTRIQDIAYWAAVLDEIANFVVRPDWIEIERELTGDVYVIGNFYRQLSQRSLTKQTVEQLQTNPFKDEILETKRKSYLRLIMRLKGISDWFVGVEEDKSSAPDDLLTTLLYADYLKSTHPEELKSFWDSEFSKHADRSEAIRAYWNSSKKESTREQSFEDCSVTFFGGGEKIGGTSILISVKGHHLLLDAGMHLHEEVYHPDYTPLSDKGLSFDDIDGLLITHAHMDHTGAVPYVHKQSPDMPMYATEATVGLMKILLTDTVRISKDKITDMYSEEDVQDTLLSIKYVDFHKTFTIPSKESEWNITYYPSGHILGAGAIHIEFNGVSILFTGDYSIDEQKTVKGLVLPEDLEVDVLITESTYGFLPTNASVDRTRQEKLFVESIKRTMDKGGSMLIPAFALGRAQEIILILKDAFKEEKYLPFNLYLDGRVTDVCRIYQRYSEQGRYINSEFYQKENEESLFFGGGVQTAQDLYSNRRNSDFTFTDFMEDYISPGNNCIVASSGMLTENSASARYAEHLIEEERNSVSFTGYMDEESPGHHVLQTSQKGSSEKVKVNGVDKEVHARIESFRLSAHASREQIVQLIVKLQPEKVFLMHGEHDKRFVPTQSIVGGEKIYPTLIDLLGNLKDEVEVIPAYNGEIYFLDKRG
;
A
#
# COMPACT_ATOMS: atom_id res chain seq x y z
N MET A 1 -45.53 10.06 -24.77
CA MET A 1 -45.61 8.98 -25.80
C MET A 1 -46.93 9.12 -26.56
N ASN A 2 -46.87 9.26 -27.89
CA ASN A 2 -48.02 9.42 -28.77
C ASN A 2 -48.92 8.15 -28.74
N GLN A 3 -50.26 8.28 -28.88
CA GLN A 3 -51.22 7.16 -28.81
C GLN A 3 -50.92 6.09 -29.90
N MET A 4 -50.47 6.53 -31.07
CA MET A 4 -50.06 5.62 -32.15
C MET A 4 -48.89 4.72 -31.72
N ILE A 5 -47.86 5.30 -31.13
CA ILE A 5 -46.67 4.60 -30.62
C ILE A 5 -47.05 3.61 -29.52
N LYS A 6 -47.93 4.00 -28.60
CA LYS A 6 -48.48 3.11 -27.54
C LYS A 6 -49.17 1.91 -28.10
N ASN A 7 -49.99 2.10 -29.15
CA ASN A 7 -50.74 1.03 -29.79
C ASN A 7 -49.79 0.04 -30.49
N HIS A 8 -48.83 0.55 -31.26
CA HIS A 8 -47.83 -0.31 -31.91
C HIS A 8 -46.96 -1.06 -30.91
N LEU A 9 -46.56 -0.42 -29.80
CA LEU A 9 -45.77 -1.09 -28.77
C LEU A 9 -46.52 -2.21 -28.06
N LYS A 10 -47.83 -2.02 -27.76
CA LYS A 10 -48.68 -3.05 -27.16
C LYS A 10 -48.86 -4.22 -28.11
N GLU A 11 -49.15 -3.99 -29.39
CA GLU A 11 -49.36 -4.99 -30.38
C GLU A 11 -48.08 -5.80 -30.67
N ALA A 12 -46.91 -5.09 -30.76
CA ALA A 12 -45.61 -5.72 -30.90
C ALA A 12 -45.32 -6.68 -29.75
N LEU A 13 -45.49 -6.22 -28.49
CA LEU A 13 -45.25 -6.99 -27.27
C LEU A 13 -46.21 -8.21 -27.19
N PHE A 14 -47.49 -8.03 -27.57
CA PHE A 14 -48.48 -9.12 -27.60
C PHE A 14 -48.07 -10.20 -28.60
N LEU A 15 -47.62 -9.82 -29.79
CA LEU A 15 -47.18 -10.75 -30.85
C LEU A 15 -45.86 -11.43 -30.46
N GLU A 16 -44.93 -10.71 -29.90
CA GLU A 16 -43.66 -11.24 -29.41
C GLU A 16 -43.87 -12.33 -28.36
N ASN A 17 -44.71 -12.06 -27.34
CA ASN A 17 -45.01 -13.01 -26.26
C ASN A 17 -45.66 -14.28 -26.75
N ARG A 18 -46.23 -14.26 -27.95
CA ARG A 18 -46.84 -15.43 -28.64
C ARG A 18 -45.90 -16.09 -29.64
N GLY A 19 -44.67 -15.61 -29.79
CA GLY A 19 -43.68 -16.16 -30.70
C GLY A 19 -43.76 -15.67 -32.16
N PHE A 20 -44.68 -14.73 -32.47
CA PHE A 20 -44.85 -14.17 -33.80
C PHE A 20 -43.84 -13.03 -34.07
N LYS A 21 -42.54 -13.37 -34.08
CA LYS A 21 -41.43 -12.40 -34.18
C LYS A 21 -41.47 -11.54 -35.46
N LYS A 22 -41.87 -12.11 -36.59
CA LYS A 22 -41.93 -11.37 -37.87
C LYS A 22 -43.03 -10.30 -37.87
N GLU A 23 -44.17 -10.62 -37.32
CA GLU A 23 -45.30 -9.72 -37.19
C GLU A 23 -45.00 -8.65 -36.12
N ALA A 24 -44.42 -9.03 -34.98
CA ALA A 24 -43.99 -8.13 -33.96
C ALA A 24 -42.99 -7.11 -34.52
N LYS A 25 -42.05 -7.55 -35.37
CA LYS A 25 -41.05 -6.68 -36.01
C LYS A 25 -41.72 -5.58 -36.85
N ARG A 26 -42.77 -5.87 -37.58
CA ARG A 26 -43.45 -4.86 -38.38
C ARG A 26 -44.04 -3.72 -37.54
N HIS A 27 -44.50 -4.02 -36.34
CA HIS A 27 -44.95 -3.01 -35.39
C HIS A 27 -43.79 -2.24 -34.74
N TYR A 28 -42.71 -2.91 -34.40
CA TYR A 28 -41.50 -2.26 -33.88
C TYR A 28 -40.82 -1.37 -34.94
N ASP A 29 -40.79 -1.78 -36.22
CA ASP A 29 -40.24 -0.99 -37.32
C ASP A 29 -40.99 0.35 -37.53
N GLN A 30 -42.28 0.43 -37.19
CA GLN A 30 -43.02 1.70 -37.20
C GLN A 30 -42.62 2.64 -36.06
N ILE A 31 -42.00 2.13 -35.01
CA ILE A 31 -41.61 2.89 -33.83
C ILE A 31 -40.18 3.38 -33.94
N ILE A 32 -39.30 2.71 -34.70
CA ILE A 32 -37.85 3.04 -34.79
C ILE A 32 -37.59 4.53 -35.13
N ASN A 33 -38.42 5.10 -35.99
CA ASN A 33 -38.26 6.52 -36.36
C ASN A 33 -38.73 7.47 -35.25
N HIS A 34 -39.36 6.96 -34.20
CA HIS A 34 -39.91 7.72 -33.07
C HIS A 34 -39.29 7.35 -31.74
N LEU A 35 -38.04 6.80 -31.70
CA LEU A 35 -37.32 6.43 -30.46
C LEU A 35 -37.30 7.55 -29.43
N ASN A 36 -37.19 8.81 -29.86
CA ASN A 36 -37.20 9.98 -29.00
C ASN A 36 -38.51 10.21 -28.22
N GLU A 37 -39.59 9.59 -28.59
CA GLU A 37 -40.89 9.72 -27.94
C GLU A 37 -41.18 8.58 -26.92
N LEU A 38 -40.27 7.59 -26.85
CA LEU A 38 -40.40 6.45 -25.94
C LEU A 38 -39.90 6.80 -24.51
N ASP A 39 -40.51 6.06 -23.58
CA ASP A 39 -40.02 6.00 -22.19
C ASP A 39 -38.89 4.94 -22.03
N SER A 40 -38.39 4.78 -20.80
CA SER A 40 -37.34 3.84 -20.46
C SER A 40 -37.70 2.39 -20.85
N ASP A 41 -38.91 1.96 -20.50
CA ASP A 41 -39.37 0.60 -20.76
C ASP A 41 -39.52 0.34 -22.26
N GLY A 42 -40.04 1.27 -23.02
CA GLY A 42 -40.16 1.20 -24.47
C GLY A 42 -38.80 1.10 -25.18
N LEU A 43 -37.80 1.87 -24.73
CA LEU A 43 -36.46 1.80 -25.30
C LEU A 43 -35.74 0.49 -24.94
N THR A 44 -35.93 0.01 -23.71
CA THR A 44 -35.41 -1.30 -23.27
C THR A 44 -36.03 -2.45 -24.07
N LEU A 45 -37.33 -2.44 -24.25
CA LEU A 45 -38.03 -3.46 -25.03
C LEU A 45 -37.54 -3.51 -26.49
N ILE A 46 -37.44 -2.35 -27.14
CA ILE A 46 -36.92 -2.27 -28.51
C ILE A 46 -35.48 -2.76 -28.57
N SER A 47 -34.60 -2.35 -27.62
CA SER A 47 -33.22 -2.81 -27.62
C SER A 47 -33.12 -4.33 -27.51
N LYS A 48 -33.84 -4.96 -26.59
CA LYS A 48 -33.88 -6.42 -26.41
C LYS A 48 -34.45 -7.16 -27.62
N PHE A 49 -35.52 -6.63 -28.20
CA PHE A 49 -36.11 -7.25 -29.35
C PHE A 49 -35.15 -7.26 -30.55
N TYR A 50 -34.57 -6.12 -30.89
CA TYR A 50 -33.65 -6.03 -32.03
C TYR A 50 -32.28 -6.68 -31.76
N GLU A 51 -31.85 -6.80 -30.51
CA GLU A 51 -30.76 -7.69 -30.13
C GLU A 51 -31.03 -9.13 -30.55
N SER A 52 -32.25 -9.66 -30.25
CA SER A 52 -32.65 -11.02 -30.64
C SER A 52 -32.69 -11.26 -32.15
N LEU A 53 -32.67 -10.21 -32.94
CA LEU A 53 -32.61 -10.22 -34.40
C LEU A 53 -31.22 -9.86 -34.96
N SER A 54 -30.26 -9.60 -34.10
CA SER A 54 -28.90 -9.14 -34.46
C SER A 54 -28.88 -7.83 -35.27
N GLU A 55 -29.88 -6.96 -35.06
CA GLU A 55 -29.95 -5.64 -35.70
C GLU A 55 -29.31 -4.56 -34.87
N PHE A 56 -28.00 -4.66 -34.71
CA PHE A 56 -27.16 -3.88 -33.74
C PHE A 56 -27.23 -2.37 -33.89
N ASN A 57 -27.45 -1.84 -35.12
CA ASN A 57 -27.65 -0.41 -35.35
C ASN A 57 -28.85 0.18 -34.60
N VAL A 58 -29.94 -0.59 -34.50
CA VAL A 58 -31.15 -0.19 -33.76
C VAL A 58 -30.87 -0.27 -32.26
N VAL A 59 -30.28 -1.39 -31.83
CA VAL A 59 -29.87 -1.63 -30.42
C VAL A 59 -29.01 -0.50 -29.91
N PHE A 60 -27.96 -0.14 -30.67
CA PHE A 60 -27.05 0.91 -30.32
C PHE A 60 -27.73 2.28 -30.15
N LYS A 61 -28.57 2.66 -31.11
CA LYS A 61 -29.29 3.94 -31.06
C LYS A 61 -30.29 4.02 -29.92
N ALA A 62 -31.06 2.94 -29.72
CA ALA A 62 -32.10 2.89 -28.68
C ALA A 62 -31.48 2.86 -27.26
N SER A 63 -30.47 2.04 -27.04
CA SER A 63 -29.76 1.96 -25.75
C SER A 63 -29.04 3.26 -25.41
N LYS A 64 -28.32 3.85 -26.37
CA LYS A 64 -27.64 5.16 -26.17
C LYS A 64 -28.64 6.25 -25.80
N LEU A 65 -29.78 6.30 -26.47
CA LEU A 65 -30.82 7.27 -26.19
C LEU A 65 -31.43 7.08 -24.80
N GLY A 66 -31.72 5.84 -24.42
CA GLY A 66 -32.29 5.50 -23.12
C GLY A 66 -31.34 5.84 -21.97
N ILE A 67 -30.04 5.58 -22.12
CA ILE A 67 -29.03 5.97 -21.15
C ILE A 67 -28.95 7.49 -21.04
N LYS A 68 -28.79 8.20 -22.17
CA LYS A 68 -28.60 9.65 -22.20
C LYS A 68 -29.81 10.43 -21.67
N LYS A 69 -31.03 10.01 -22.03
CA LYS A 69 -32.27 10.78 -21.80
C LYS A 69 -32.96 10.41 -20.51
N LEU A 70 -32.93 9.15 -20.15
CA LEU A 70 -33.75 8.57 -19.09
C LEU A 70 -32.95 7.96 -17.94
N GLY A 71 -31.62 7.95 -18.06
CA GLY A 71 -30.72 7.44 -17.01
C GLY A 71 -30.81 5.94 -16.76
N ASN A 72 -31.42 5.15 -17.65
CA ASN A 72 -31.56 3.69 -17.49
C ASN A 72 -30.27 2.97 -17.87
N ILE A 73 -29.21 3.24 -17.09
CA ILE A 73 -27.88 2.71 -17.38
C ILE A 73 -27.77 1.22 -17.08
N ARG A 74 -28.41 0.75 -16.02
CA ARG A 74 -28.29 -0.64 -15.55
C ARG A 74 -28.80 -1.67 -16.57
N GLU A 75 -29.90 -1.39 -17.23
CA GLU A 75 -30.48 -2.32 -18.18
C GLU A 75 -29.96 -2.15 -19.61
N LEU A 76 -29.52 -0.93 -19.96
CA LEU A 76 -29.18 -0.60 -21.33
C LEU A 76 -27.68 -0.58 -21.62
N SER A 77 -26.81 -0.47 -20.61
CA SER A 77 -25.36 -0.51 -20.83
C SER A 77 -24.85 -1.84 -21.39
N PRO A 78 -25.31 -3.02 -20.96
CA PRO A 78 -24.89 -4.28 -21.57
C PRO A 78 -25.29 -4.35 -23.06
N LEU A 79 -26.52 -3.94 -23.39
CA LEU A 79 -27.03 -3.91 -24.77
C LEU A 79 -26.25 -2.90 -25.63
N PHE A 80 -25.89 -1.74 -25.05
CA PHE A 80 -25.10 -0.74 -25.74
C PHE A 80 -23.67 -1.26 -26.04
N ILE A 81 -23.01 -1.89 -25.08
CA ILE A 81 -21.67 -2.46 -25.26
C ILE A 81 -21.71 -3.58 -26.29
N TYR A 82 -22.66 -4.50 -26.19
CA TYR A 82 -22.82 -5.61 -27.12
C TYR A 82 -23.05 -5.14 -28.57
N ALA A 83 -23.90 -4.12 -28.75
CA ALA A 83 -24.11 -3.53 -30.06
C ALA A 83 -22.87 -2.78 -30.57
N TRP A 84 -22.13 -2.11 -29.67
CA TRP A 84 -20.88 -1.44 -29.99
C TRP A 84 -19.82 -2.45 -30.49
N GLU A 85 -19.67 -3.59 -29.85
CA GLU A 85 -18.75 -4.67 -30.25
C GLU A 85 -19.02 -5.17 -31.66
N ASN A 86 -20.30 -5.34 -32.00
CA ASN A 86 -20.74 -5.87 -33.32
C ASN A 86 -20.72 -4.82 -34.45
N LEU A 87 -20.67 -3.53 -34.12
CA LEU A 87 -20.68 -2.45 -35.10
C LEU A 87 -19.30 -1.83 -35.37
N SER A 88 -18.28 -2.24 -34.65
CA SER A 88 -16.93 -1.69 -34.73
C SER A 88 -16.92 -0.14 -34.61
N GLN A 89 -17.68 0.37 -33.66
CA GLN A 89 -17.80 1.81 -33.41
C GLN A 89 -16.54 2.43 -32.81
N ASP A 90 -16.44 3.74 -32.85
CA ASP A 90 -15.35 4.50 -32.24
C ASP A 90 -15.28 4.25 -30.73
N ILE A 91 -14.07 4.10 -30.21
CA ILE A 91 -13.77 3.96 -28.77
C ILE A 91 -14.33 5.13 -27.94
N CYS A 92 -14.46 6.31 -28.52
CA CYS A 92 -15.08 7.48 -27.90
C CYS A 92 -16.50 7.22 -27.38
N GLU A 93 -17.19 6.25 -27.94
CA GLU A 93 -18.53 5.87 -27.50
C GLU A 93 -18.50 5.13 -26.15
N LEU A 94 -17.51 4.28 -25.94
CA LEU A 94 -17.30 3.66 -24.63
C LEU A 94 -16.79 4.67 -23.59
N GLU A 95 -15.94 5.60 -23.99
CA GLU A 95 -15.52 6.71 -23.11
C GLU A 95 -16.69 7.65 -22.75
N TRP A 96 -17.66 7.81 -23.65
CA TRP A 96 -18.89 8.52 -23.34
C TRP A 96 -19.74 7.75 -22.31
N LEU A 97 -19.85 6.44 -22.44
CA LEU A 97 -20.60 5.60 -21.49
C LEU A 97 -20.01 5.67 -20.08
N LEU A 98 -18.67 5.68 -19.94
CA LEU A 98 -17.99 5.84 -18.66
C LEU A 98 -18.29 7.16 -17.94
N LYS A 99 -18.73 8.18 -18.65
CA LYS A 99 -19.12 9.47 -18.06
C LYS A 99 -20.60 9.55 -17.65
N GLN A 100 -21.38 8.47 -17.86
CA GLN A 100 -22.78 8.49 -17.51
C GLN A 100 -23.01 8.21 -16.03
N PRO A 101 -23.92 8.95 -15.36
CA PRO A 101 -24.23 8.68 -13.95
C PRO A 101 -24.66 7.22 -13.72
N GLY A 102 -24.11 6.60 -12.70
CA GLY A 102 -24.46 5.21 -12.30
C GLY A 102 -23.62 4.13 -12.95
N ILE A 103 -22.74 4.43 -13.93
CA ILE A 103 -21.83 3.45 -14.53
C ILE A 103 -20.84 2.91 -13.49
N ASP A 104 -20.48 3.73 -12.50
CA ASP A 104 -19.51 3.38 -11.47
C ASP A 104 -19.94 2.17 -10.64
N TYR A 105 -21.23 1.88 -10.56
CA TYR A 105 -21.79 0.73 -9.86
C TYR A 105 -21.88 -0.54 -10.73
N LEU A 106 -21.52 -0.47 -12.02
CA LEU A 106 -21.64 -1.58 -12.97
C LEU A 106 -20.29 -2.22 -13.23
N THR A 107 -19.95 -3.20 -12.41
CA THR A 107 -18.66 -3.89 -12.39
C THR A 107 -18.30 -4.54 -13.73
N VAL A 108 -19.21 -5.35 -14.27
CA VAL A 108 -18.97 -6.13 -15.49
C VAL A 108 -18.75 -5.20 -16.68
N GLU A 109 -19.62 -4.21 -16.85
CA GLU A 109 -19.56 -3.26 -17.95
C GLU A 109 -18.25 -2.45 -17.90
N ARG A 110 -17.82 -2.02 -16.72
CA ARG A 110 -16.54 -1.31 -16.55
C ARG A 110 -15.34 -2.18 -16.92
N LEU A 111 -15.33 -3.44 -16.54
CA LEU A 111 -14.25 -4.36 -16.92
C LEU A 111 -14.22 -4.62 -18.43
N VAL A 112 -15.38 -4.80 -19.06
CA VAL A 112 -15.48 -4.95 -20.51
C VAL A 112 -14.97 -3.69 -21.22
N ILE A 113 -15.38 -2.51 -20.76
CA ILE A 113 -14.91 -1.24 -21.31
C ILE A 113 -13.39 -1.08 -21.11
N ALA A 114 -12.85 -1.42 -19.92
CA ALA A 114 -11.43 -1.38 -19.68
C ALA A 114 -10.65 -2.25 -20.65
N ARG A 115 -11.13 -3.46 -20.91
CA ARG A 115 -10.55 -4.39 -21.89
C ARG A 115 -10.51 -3.81 -23.30
N HIS A 116 -11.59 -3.19 -23.74
CA HIS A 116 -11.62 -2.52 -25.05
C HIS A 116 -10.71 -1.29 -25.10
N LEU A 117 -10.71 -0.45 -24.07
CA LEU A 117 -9.79 0.68 -23.98
C LEU A 117 -8.34 0.22 -24.10
N PHE A 118 -8.00 -0.90 -23.46
CA PHE A 118 -6.67 -1.48 -23.57
C PHE A 118 -6.33 -1.91 -25.01
N THR A 119 -7.23 -2.63 -25.70
CA THR A 119 -7.03 -3.04 -27.09
C THR A 119 -6.90 -1.88 -28.08
N PHE A 120 -7.48 -0.71 -27.73
CA PHE A 120 -7.34 0.54 -28.49
C PHE A 120 -6.17 1.43 -28.04
N GLY A 121 -5.25 0.88 -27.23
CA GLY A 121 -4.04 1.57 -26.80
C GLY A 121 -4.24 2.63 -25.71
N LYS A 122 -5.42 2.70 -25.08
CA LYS A 122 -5.72 3.59 -23.95
C LYS A 122 -5.34 2.92 -22.62
N VAL A 123 -4.08 2.53 -22.50
CA VAL A 123 -3.57 1.61 -21.48
C VAL A 123 -3.74 2.18 -20.07
N ASP A 124 -3.34 3.43 -19.83
CA ASP A 124 -3.44 4.07 -18.50
C ASP A 124 -4.90 4.11 -18.00
N LYS A 125 -5.83 4.43 -18.91
CA LYS A 125 -7.25 4.51 -18.58
C LYS A 125 -7.85 3.14 -18.29
N ALA A 126 -7.44 2.12 -19.05
CA ALA A 126 -7.83 0.75 -18.83
C ALA A 126 -7.33 0.24 -17.47
N TYR A 127 -6.09 0.56 -17.13
CA TYR A 127 -5.46 0.19 -15.87
C TYR A 127 -6.19 0.83 -14.68
N MET A 128 -6.41 2.14 -14.70
CA MET A 128 -7.10 2.84 -13.60
C MET A 128 -8.51 2.30 -13.35
N ILE A 129 -9.28 2.03 -14.43
CA ILE A 129 -10.62 1.45 -14.29
C ILE A 129 -10.56 0.03 -13.70
N SER A 130 -9.61 -0.79 -14.14
CA SER A 130 -9.47 -2.17 -13.67
C SER A 130 -9.03 -2.22 -12.22
N LEU A 131 -8.12 -1.34 -11.80
CA LEU A 131 -7.67 -1.21 -10.42
C LEU A 131 -8.84 -0.81 -9.51
N GLU A 132 -9.52 0.28 -9.82
CA GLU A 132 -10.68 0.75 -9.05
C GLU A 132 -11.79 -0.31 -8.92
N VAL A 133 -12.06 -1.05 -10.02
CA VAL A 133 -13.04 -2.13 -10.00
C VAL A 133 -12.57 -3.29 -9.12
N ALA A 134 -11.30 -3.69 -9.22
CA ALA A 134 -10.75 -4.78 -8.43
C ALA A 134 -10.79 -4.46 -6.92
N GLU A 135 -10.40 -3.25 -6.52
CA GLU A 135 -10.46 -2.79 -5.13
C GLU A 135 -11.90 -2.74 -4.58
N ARG A 136 -12.85 -2.27 -5.40
CA ARG A 136 -14.25 -2.24 -4.97
C ARG A 136 -14.81 -3.64 -4.79
N VAL A 137 -14.61 -4.52 -5.77
CA VAL A 137 -15.14 -5.89 -5.73
C VAL A 137 -14.47 -6.70 -4.61
N GLU A 138 -13.23 -6.38 -4.28
CA GLU A 138 -12.56 -6.96 -3.12
C GLU A 138 -13.26 -6.60 -1.81
N ARG A 139 -13.58 -5.31 -1.59
CA ARG A 139 -14.35 -4.88 -0.41
C ARG A 139 -15.70 -5.58 -0.33
N GLU A 140 -16.45 -5.61 -1.46
CA GLU A 140 -17.73 -6.31 -1.55
C GLU A 140 -17.60 -7.82 -1.27
N PHE A 141 -16.50 -8.45 -1.71
CA PHE A 141 -16.19 -9.85 -1.47
C PHE A 141 -15.89 -10.14 0.01
N ARG A 142 -15.16 -9.26 0.69
CA ARG A 142 -14.89 -9.38 2.13
C ARG A 142 -16.16 -9.30 2.97
N GLU A 143 -17.11 -8.42 2.59
CA GLU A 143 -18.42 -8.30 3.23
C GLU A 143 -19.36 -9.47 2.89
N ASN A 144 -19.31 -9.96 1.66
CA ASN A 144 -20.16 -11.04 1.16
C ASN A 144 -19.42 -11.99 0.22
N PRO A 145 -18.85 -13.09 0.73
CA PRO A 145 -18.08 -14.05 -0.05
C PRO A 145 -18.82 -14.76 -1.17
N SER A 146 -20.14 -14.58 -1.34
CA SER A 146 -20.92 -15.15 -2.46
C SER A 146 -20.53 -14.53 -3.82
N GLY A 147 -19.95 -13.33 -3.83
CA GLY A 147 -19.52 -12.61 -5.03
C GLY A 147 -18.14 -13.00 -5.58
N TYR A 148 -17.56 -14.11 -5.12
CA TYR A 148 -16.18 -14.50 -5.43
C TYR A 148 -15.83 -14.59 -6.93
N GLU A 149 -16.80 -14.92 -7.79
CA GLU A 149 -16.57 -14.99 -9.22
C GLU A 149 -16.23 -13.65 -9.85
N PHE A 150 -16.93 -12.59 -9.42
CA PHE A 150 -16.65 -11.24 -9.88
C PHE A 150 -15.29 -10.76 -9.40
N TYR A 151 -14.92 -11.08 -8.17
CA TYR A 151 -13.61 -10.77 -7.62
C TYR A 151 -12.49 -11.44 -8.42
N ILE A 152 -12.60 -12.74 -8.68
CA ILE A 152 -11.64 -13.48 -9.52
C ILE A 152 -11.45 -12.80 -10.88
N HIS A 153 -12.56 -12.52 -11.58
CA HIS A 153 -12.49 -11.91 -12.91
C HIS A 153 -11.87 -10.51 -12.88
N ALA A 154 -12.23 -9.69 -11.89
CA ALA A 154 -11.68 -8.34 -11.75
C ALA A 154 -10.17 -8.37 -11.52
N VAL A 155 -9.70 -9.21 -10.60
CA VAL A 155 -8.27 -9.32 -10.29
C VAL A 155 -7.48 -9.92 -11.45
N LEU A 156 -7.99 -10.97 -12.11
CA LEU A 156 -7.30 -11.55 -13.27
C LEU A 156 -7.17 -10.55 -14.42
N ASN A 157 -8.20 -9.74 -14.67
CA ASN A 157 -8.13 -8.68 -15.68
C ASN A 157 -7.07 -7.62 -15.31
N LEU A 158 -6.98 -7.25 -14.03
CA LEU A 158 -5.95 -6.33 -13.54
C LEU A 158 -4.54 -6.92 -13.70
N VAL A 159 -4.35 -8.16 -13.27
CA VAL A 159 -3.09 -8.89 -13.41
C VAL A 159 -2.62 -8.95 -14.87
N GLU A 160 -3.51 -9.26 -15.79
CA GLU A 160 -3.20 -9.31 -17.22
C GLU A 160 -2.74 -7.94 -17.78
N LEU A 161 -3.35 -6.85 -17.30
CA LEU A 161 -2.92 -5.48 -17.62
C LEU A 161 -1.54 -5.17 -17.04
N GLU A 162 -1.29 -5.53 -15.78
CA GLU A 162 0.00 -5.31 -15.12
C GLU A 162 1.13 -6.08 -15.79
N TYR A 163 0.90 -7.33 -16.18
CA TYR A 163 1.88 -8.07 -16.99
C TYR A 163 2.19 -7.37 -18.30
N THR A 164 1.18 -6.85 -18.97
CA THR A 164 1.36 -6.12 -20.23
C THR A 164 2.14 -4.81 -20.04
N LEU A 165 1.90 -4.13 -18.91
CA LEU A 165 2.64 -2.92 -18.52
C LEU A 165 4.03 -3.23 -17.96
N LYS A 166 4.41 -4.50 -17.88
CA LYS A 166 5.66 -4.98 -17.26
C LYS A 166 5.75 -4.71 -15.75
N ASN A 167 4.62 -4.50 -15.10
CA ASN A 167 4.51 -4.36 -13.64
C ASN A 167 4.42 -5.75 -12.99
N PHE A 168 5.43 -6.60 -13.22
CA PHE A 168 5.39 -8.01 -12.85
C PHE A 168 5.27 -8.24 -11.36
N THR A 169 5.90 -7.41 -10.56
CA THR A 169 5.83 -7.49 -9.09
C THR A 169 4.40 -7.29 -8.61
N GLN A 170 3.71 -6.28 -9.14
CA GLN A 170 2.33 -5.98 -8.77
C GLN A 170 1.37 -7.10 -9.24
N ALA A 171 1.58 -7.60 -10.45
CA ALA A 171 0.79 -8.71 -10.99
C ALA A 171 0.90 -9.97 -10.12
N ARG A 172 2.12 -10.34 -9.73
CA ARG A 172 2.37 -11.48 -8.82
C ARG A 172 1.72 -11.26 -7.45
N PHE A 173 1.81 -10.04 -6.94
CA PHE A 173 1.16 -9.68 -5.68
C PHE A 173 -0.36 -9.89 -5.73
N HIS A 174 -1.06 -9.35 -6.76
CA HIS A 174 -2.49 -9.53 -6.91
C HIS A 174 -2.88 -11.00 -7.13
N LEU A 175 -2.06 -11.78 -7.83
CA LEU A 175 -2.28 -13.22 -7.97
C LEU A 175 -2.15 -13.97 -6.65
N ARG A 176 -1.12 -13.68 -5.87
CA ARG A 176 -0.94 -14.28 -4.53
C ARG A 176 -2.10 -13.94 -3.62
N LYS A 177 -2.49 -12.67 -3.59
CA LYS A 177 -3.64 -12.21 -2.83
C LYS A 177 -4.92 -12.93 -3.24
N LEU A 178 -5.15 -13.06 -4.54
CA LEU A 178 -6.31 -13.78 -5.08
C LEU A 178 -6.32 -15.24 -4.64
N ILE A 179 -5.19 -15.94 -4.77
CA ILE A 179 -5.03 -17.34 -4.34
C ILE A 179 -5.30 -17.46 -2.83
N TYR A 180 -4.74 -16.56 -2.04
CA TYR A 180 -4.91 -16.56 -0.59
C TYR A 180 -6.37 -16.37 -0.17
N LEU A 181 -7.07 -15.39 -0.73
CA LEU A 181 -8.45 -15.06 -0.37
C LEU A 181 -9.47 -16.08 -0.89
N THR A 182 -9.15 -16.81 -1.95
CA THR A 182 -10.07 -17.79 -2.56
C THR A 182 -9.75 -19.24 -2.22
N LYS A 183 -8.74 -19.48 -1.38
CA LYS A 183 -8.21 -20.83 -1.06
C LYS A 183 -9.25 -21.86 -0.53
N GLU A 184 -10.29 -21.40 0.15
CA GLU A 184 -11.33 -22.28 0.70
C GLU A 184 -12.33 -22.81 -0.34
N ARG A 185 -12.23 -22.34 -1.61
CA ARG A 185 -13.15 -22.68 -2.72
C ARG A 185 -12.41 -23.35 -3.86
N LEU A 186 -11.83 -24.50 -3.57
CA LEU A 186 -10.85 -25.27 -4.36
C LEU A 186 -11.14 -25.46 -5.86
N THR A 187 -12.38 -25.56 -6.30
CA THR A 187 -12.71 -25.88 -7.70
C THR A 187 -12.30 -24.80 -8.71
N ARG A 188 -12.13 -23.53 -8.27
CA ARG A 188 -11.68 -22.43 -9.14
C ARG A 188 -10.27 -21.94 -8.86
N ILE A 189 -9.66 -22.33 -7.76
CA ILE A 189 -8.25 -22.05 -7.49
C ILE A 189 -7.35 -22.67 -8.57
N GLN A 190 -7.73 -23.81 -9.12
CA GLN A 190 -7.00 -24.46 -10.21
C GLN A 190 -6.97 -23.58 -11.47
N ASP A 191 -8.08 -22.89 -11.80
CA ASP A 191 -8.10 -21.96 -12.94
C ASP A 191 -7.21 -20.75 -12.69
N ILE A 192 -7.21 -20.23 -11.46
CA ILE A 192 -6.37 -19.10 -11.04
C ILE A 192 -4.89 -19.51 -11.08
N ALA A 193 -4.54 -20.66 -10.53
CA ALA A 193 -3.17 -21.19 -10.55
C ALA A 193 -2.70 -21.46 -11.99
N TYR A 194 -3.59 -21.97 -12.83
CA TYR A 194 -3.32 -22.17 -14.26
C TYR A 194 -2.95 -20.85 -14.94
N TRP A 195 -3.80 -19.81 -14.83
CA TRP A 195 -3.56 -18.53 -15.46
C TRP A 195 -2.34 -17.82 -14.86
N ALA A 196 -2.15 -17.91 -13.55
CA ALA A 196 -0.99 -17.38 -12.89
C ALA A 196 0.30 -18.01 -13.40
N ALA A 197 0.33 -19.33 -13.56
CA ALA A 197 1.50 -20.04 -14.07
C ALA A 197 1.80 -19.72 -15.54
N VAL A 198 0.77 -19.61 -16.39
CA VAL A 198 0.91 -19.21 -17.79
C VAL A 198 1.48 -17.80 -17.89
N LEU A 199 0.96 -16.87 -17.07
CA LEU A 199 1.43 -15.49 -17.06
C LEU A 199 2.85 -15.38 -16.50
N ASP A 200 3.20 -16.14 -15.46
CA ASP A 200 4.57 -16.21 -14.93
C ASP A 200 5.56 -16.75 -15.96
N GLU A 201 5.22 -17.79 -16.72
CA GLU A 201 6.08 -18.31 -17.79
C GLU A 201 6.30 -17.28 -18.89
N ILE A 202 5.24 -16.60 -19.31
CA ILE A 202 5.31 -15.50 -20.29
C ILE A 202 6.20 -14.39 -19.77
N ALA A 203 6.02 -13.95 -18.52
CA ALA A 203 6.81 -12.90 -17.90
C ALA A 203 8.29 -13.28 -17.78
N ASN A 204 8.58 -14.49 -17.31
CA ASN A 204 9.97 -14.97 -17.20
C ASN A 204 10.69 -15.01 -18.54
N PHE A 205 9.97 -15.24 -19.64
CA PHE A 205 10.53 -15.22 -20.97
C PHE A 205 10.78 -13.79 -21.48
N VAL A 206 9.85 -12.87 -21.26
CA VAL A 206 9.90 -11.47 -21.78
C VAL A 206 10.86 -10.58 -20.98
N VAL A 207 11.12 -10.91 -19.71
CA VAL A 207 11.89 -10.04 -18.77
C VAL A 207 13.39 -10.35 -18.76
N ARG A 208 13.87 -11.33 -19.50
CA ARG A 208 15.33 -11.55 -19.54
C ARG A 208 16.04 -10.29 -20.02
N PRO A 209 16.99 -9.74 -19.24
CA PRO A 209 17.69 -8.49 -19.58
C PRO A 209 18.44 -8.54 -20.92
N ASP A 210 18.86 -9.73 -21.31
CA ASP A 210 19.57 -10.07 -22.53
C ASP A 210 18.65 -10.20 -23.78
N TRP A 211 17.34 -10.18 -23.57
CA TRP A 211 16.37 -10.38 -24.65
C TRP A 211 16.46 -9.32 -25.75
N ILE A 212 16.67 -8.05 -25.42
CA ILE A 212 16.80 -6.96 -26.41
C ILE A 212 18.05 -7.12 -27.27
N GLU A 213 19.15 -7.66 -26.74
CA GLU A 213 20.37 -7.97 -27.48
C GLU A 213 20.17 -9.23 -28.32
N ILE A 214 19.56 -10.25 -27.74
CA ILE A 214 19.24 -11.52 -28.41
C ILE A 214 18.23 -11.31 -29.55
N GLU A 215 17.23 -10.44 -29.40
CA GLU A 215 16.22 -10.16 -30.45
C GLU A 215 16.86 -9.68 -31.77
N ARG A 216 18.04 -9.04 -31.73
CA ARG A 216 18.77 -8.58 -32.92
C ARG A 216 19.49 -9.71 -33.66
N GLU A 217 19.80 -10.80 -32.99
CA GLU A 217 20.54 -11.97 -33.52
C GLU A 217 19.65 -13.18 -33.78
N LEU A 218 18.39 -13.16 -33.28
CA LEU A 218 17.45 -14.26 -33.43
C LEU A 218 16.96 -14.41 -34.87
N THR A 219 17.16 -15.59 -35.43
CA THR A 219 16.67 -15.98 -36.75
C THR A 219 15.85 -17.26 -36.70
N GLY A 220 14.96 -17.48 -37.69
CA GLY A 220 14.19 -18.72 -37.78
C GLY A 220 13.17 -18.97 -36.70
N ASP A 221 13.10 -20.19 -36.19
CA ASP A 221 12.07 -20.69 -35.31
C ASP A 221 12.07 -19.97 -33.96
N VAL A 222 13.25 -19.64 -33.43
CA VAL A 222 13.40 -18.91 -32.14
C VAL A 222 12.86 -17.49 -32.25
N TYR A 223 13.07 -16.81 -33.38
CA TYR A 223 12.48 -15.49 -33.63
C TYR A 223 10.96 -15.55 -33.66
N VAL A 224 10.37 -16.56 -34.30
CA VAL A 224 8.90 -16.69 -34.36
C VAL A 224 8.32 -16.85 -32.96
N ILE A 225 8.92 -17.66 -32.09
CA ILE A 225 8.51 -17.88 -30.73
C ILE A 225 8.67 -16.59 -29.90
N GLY A 226 9.83 -15.94 -30.01
CA GLY A 226 10.07 -14.69 -29.26
C GLY A 226 9.10 -13.58 -29.67
N ASN A 227 8.84 -13.45 -30.96
CA ASN A 227 7.86 -12.48 -31.45
C ASN A 227 6.44 -12.82 -30.99
N PHE A 228 6.08 -14.09 -30.92
CA PHE A 228 4.81 -14.55 -30.37
C PHE A 228 4.64 -14.14 -28.89
N TYR A 229 5.64 -14.41 -28.05
CA TYR A 229 5.62 -14.00 -26.64
C TYR A 229 5.51 -12.49 -26.47
N ARG A 230 6.29 -11.73 -27.23
CA ARG A 230 6.24 -10.27 -27.21
C ARG A 230 4.86 -9.76 -27.58
N GLN A 231 4.25 -10.30 -28.63
CA GLN A 231 2.93 -9.88 -29.07
C GLN A 231 1.84 -10.32 -28.09
N LEU A 232 1.98 -11.50 -27.48
CA LEU A 232 1.05 -11.97 -26.46
C LEU A 232 1.09 -11.09 -25.20
N SER A 233 2.30 -10.74 -24.74
CA SER A 233 2.48 -9.83 -23.59
C SER A 233 1.94 -8.42 -23.84
N GLN A 234 1.94 -7.99 -25.10
CA GLN A 234 1.42 -6.68 -25.54
C GLN A 234 -0.04 -6.75 -26.02
N ARG A 235 -0.69 -7.92 -25.95
CA ARG A 235 -2.00 -8.20 -26.57
C ARG A 235 -2.14 -7.75 -28.02
N SER A 236 -1.05 -7.67 -28.71
CA SER A 236 -0.96 -7.22 -30.11
C SER A 236 -0.76 -8.38 -31.10
N LEU A 237 -1.30 -9.57 -30.80
CA LEU A 237 -1.08 -10.77 -31.59
C LEU A 237 -1.59 -10.56 -33.02
N THR A 238 -0.64 -10.45 -33.94
CA THR A 238 -1.00 -10.22 -35.34
C THR A 238 -1.43 -11.53 -36.02
N LYS A 239 -2.29 -11.40 -37.00
CA LYS A 239 -2.71 -12.53 -37.85
C LYS A 239 -1.53 -13.24 -38.49
N GLN A 240 -0.53 -12.46 -38.90
CA GLN A 240 0.73 -12.98 -39.51
C GLN A 240 1.51 -13.89 -38.54
N THR A 241 1.63 -13.53 -37.27
CA THR A 241 2.32 -14.34 -36.25
C THR A 241 1.58 -15.66 -36.01
N VAL A 242 0.27 -15.63 -35.96
CA VAL A 242 -0.57 -16.85 -35.82
C VAL A 242 -0.41 -17.74 -37.03
N GLU A 243 -0.43 -17.18 -38.24
CA GLU A 243 -0.22 -17.92 -39.50
C GLU A 243 1.21 -18.55 -39.55
N GLN A 244 2.21 -17.83 -39.10
CA GLN A 244 3.59 -18.36 -39.02
C GLN A 244 3.69 -19.57 -38.07
N LEU A 245 3.00 -19.52 -36.92
CA LEU A 245 2.94 -20.66 -36.00
C LEU A 245 2.15 -21.85 -36.57
N GLN A 246 1.14 -21.61 -37.42
CA GLN A 246 0.31 -22.66 -38.01
C GLN A 246 0.93 -23.37 -39.21
N THR A 247 1.71 -22.65 -40.00
CA THR A 247 2.11 -23.12 -41.36
C THR A 247 3.39 -23.87 -41.45
N ASN A 248 4.34 -23.71 -40.48
CA ASN A 248 5.67 -24.35 -40.61
C ASN A 248 6.04 -25.08 -39.31
N PRO A 249 6.12 -26.43 -39.32
CA PRO A 249 6.70 -27.19 -38.23
C PRO A 249 8.15 -26.77 -38.00
N PHE A 250 8.54 -26.63 -36.74
CA PHE A 250 9.91 -26.28 -36.40
C PHE A 250 10.83 -27.52 -36.53
N LYS A 251 12.09 -27.25 -36.82
CA LYS A 251 13.09 -28.33 -36.99
C LYS A 251 13.62 -28.84 -35.65
N ASP A 252 13.58 -28.01 -34.62
CA ASP A 252 13.96 -28.37 -33.27
C ASP A 252 12.78 -28.96 -32.52
N GLU A 253 12.91 -30.14 -31.94
CA GLU A 253 11.82 -30.88 -31.28
C GLU A 253 11.28 -30.16 -30.06
N ILE A 254 12.13 -29.48 -29.28
CA ILE A 254 11.73 -28.73 -28.08
C ILE A 254 10.91 -27.49 -28.50
N LEU A 255 11.41 -26.77 -29.50
CA LEU A 255 10.72 -25.60 -30.03
C LEU A 255 9.42 -25.98 -30.75
N GLU A 256 9.36 -27.13 -31.39
CA GLU A 256 8.15 -27.65 -32.04
C GLU A 256 7.06 -28.02 -31.01
N THR A 257 7.44 -28.61 -29.89
CA THR A 257 6.51 -28.89 -28.79
C THR A 257 5.96 -27.58 -28.20
N LYS A 258 6.80 -26.59 -27.97
CA LYS A 258 6.38 -25.25 -27.51
C LYS A 258 5.47 -24.60 -28.54
N ARG A 259 5.76 -24.67 -29.83
CA ARG A 259 4.90 -24.17 -30.90
C ARG A 259 3.48 -24.77 -30.81
N LYS A 260 3.41 -26.10 -30.65
CA LYS A 260 2.13 -26.80 -30.49
C LYS A 260 1.37 -26.32 -29.25
N SER A 261 2.01 -26.22 -28.11
CA SER A 261 1.41 -25.72 -26.86
C SER A 261 0.88 -24.30 -27.03
N TYR A 262 1.61 -23.41 -27.73
CA TYR A 262 1.16 -22.05 -28.01
C TYR A 262 -0.04 -22.00 -28.95
N LEU A 263 -0.07 -22.84 -29.99
CA LEU A 263 -1.24 -22.94 -30.85
C LEU A 263 -2.47 -23.40 -30.06
N ARG A 264 -2.33 -24.38 -29.18
CA ARG A 264 -3.42 -24.85 -28.30
C ARG A 264 -3.89 -23.74 -27.35
N LEU A 265 -2.96 -23.01 -26.74
CA LEU A 265 -3.29 -21.86 -25.89
C LEU A 265 -4.09 -20.81 -26.67
N ILE A 266 -3.68 -20.47 -27.90
CA ILE A 266 -4.42 -19.54 -28.77
C ILE A 266 -5.82 -20.08 -29.09
N MET A 267 -5.92 -21.36 -29.46
CA MET A 267 -7.21 -21.98 -29.76
C MET A 267 -8.15 -21.96 -28.56
N ARG A 268 -7.63 -22.30 -27.38
CA ARG A 268 -8.37 -22.26 -26.12
C ARG A 268 -8.84 -20.82 -25.78
N LEU A 269 -7.97 -19.84 -25.89
CA LEU A 269 -8.30 -18.43 -25.64
C LEU A 269 -9.35 -17.88 -26.61
N LYS A 270 -9.42 -18.45 -27.83
CA LYS A 270 -10.43 -18.11 -28.83
C LYS A 270 -11.72 -18.94 -28.70
N GLY A 271 -11.82 -19.83 -27.71
CA GLY A 271 -12.98 -20.69 -27.52
C GLY A 271 -13.15 -21.76 -28.60
N ILE A 272 -12.05 -22.14 -29.30
CA ILE A 272 -12.10 -23.19 -30.33
C ILE A 272 -12.11 -24.55 -29.65
N SER A 273 -13.15 -25.37 -29.91
CA SER A 273 -13.41 -26.64 -29.21
C SER A 273 -12.30 -27.69 -29.36
N ASP A 274 -11.59 -27.69 -30.49
CA ASP A 274 -10.64 -28.76 -30.84
C ASP A 274 -9.21 -28.50 -30.29
N TRP A 275 -9.04 -27.54 -29.38
CA TRP A 275 -7.75 -27.18 -28.80
C TRP A 275 -7.08 -28.36 -28.07
N PHE A 276 -7.86 -29.29 -27.53
CA PHE A 276 -7.37 -30.40 -26.72
C PHE A 276 -6.93 -31.63 -27.54
N VAL A 277 -7.17 -31.66 -28.85
CA VAL A 277 -6.80 -32.82 -29.69
C VAL A 277 -5.28 -33.00 -29.69
N GLY A 278 -4.79 -34.16 -29.20
CA GLY A 278 -3.38 -34.54 -29.10
C GLY A 278 -2.62 -33.89 -27.91
N VAL A 279 -3.31 -33.31 -26.92
CA VAL A 279 -2.69 -32.76 -25.68
C VAL A 279 -1.99 -33.87 -24.87
N GLU A 280 -2.54 -35.09 -24.86
CA GLU A 280 -1.94 -36.27 -24.21
C GLU A 280 -0.60 -36.64 -24.83
N GLU A 281 -0.50 -36.61 -26.16
CA GLU A 281 0.73 -36.88 -26.90
C GLU A 281 1.77 -35.80 -26.64
N ASP A 282 1.34 -34.53 -26.61
CA ASP A 282 2.24 -33.40 -26.31
C ASP A 282 2.77 -33.49 -24.89
N LYS A 283 1.93 -33.84 -23.90
CA LYS A 283 2.35 -34.05 -22.51
C LYS A 283 3.33 -35.22 -22.38
N SER A 284 3.08 -36.29 -23.10
CA SER A 284 4.00 -37.47 -23.15
C SER A 284 5.33 -37.11 -23.79
N SER A 285 5.34 -36.24 -24.79
CA SER A 285 6.55 -35.83 -25.52
C SER A 285 7.37 -34.76 -24.77
N ALA A 286 6.70 -33.95 -23.94
CA ALA A 286 7.31 -32.90 -23.12
C ALA A 286 6.81 -32.93 -21.68
N PRO A 287 7.15 -33.97 -20.90
CA PRO A 287 6.61 -34.18 -19.56
C PRO A 287 6.94 -33.05 -18.58
N ASP A 288 8.06 -32.33 -18.81
CA ASP A 288 8.55 -31.27 -17.93
C ASP A 288 8.23 -29.85 -18.45
N ASP A 289 7.50 -29.73 -19.57
CA ASP A 289 7.08 -28.43 -20.07
C ASP A 289 5.86 -27.91 -19.29
N LEU A 290 6.03 -26.76 -18.66
CA LEU A 290 5.01 -26.19 -17.77
C LEU A 290 3.71 -25.89 -18.52
N LEU A 291 3.78 -25.23 -19.67
CA LEU A 291 2.58 -24.86 -20.45
C LEU A 291 1.83 -26.11 -20.94
N THR A 292 2.55 -27.11 -21.42
CA THR A 292 1.93 -28.40 -21.82
C THR A 292 1.27 -29.09 -20.62
N THR A 293 1.92 -29.06 -19.45
CA THR A 293 1.38 -29.59 -18.18
C THR A 293 0.05 -28.89 -17.80
N LEU A 294 0.01 -27.57 -17.92
CA LEU A 294 -1.20 -26.78 -17.61
C LEU A 294 -2.34 -27.04 -18.60
N LEU A 295 -2.02 -27.14 -19.90
CA LEU A 295 -3.00 -27.50 -20.93
C LEU A 295 -3.54 -28.92 -20.73
N TYR A 296 -2.69 -29.88 -20.31
CA TYR A 296 -3.12 -31.23 -20.00
C TYR A 296 -4.02 -31.29 -18.75
N ALA A 297 -3.70 -30.52 -17.74
CA ALA A 297 -4.57 -30.39 -16.56
C ALA A 297 -5.96 -29.84 -16.91
N ASP A 298 -6.02 -28.86 -17.80
CA ASP A 298 -7.28 -28.30 -18.27
C ASP A 298 -8.09 -29.29 -19.14
N TYR A 299 -7.39 -30.10 -19.92
CA TYR A 299 -7.99 -31.24 -20.62
C TYR A 299 -8.58 -32.25 -19.62
N LEU A 300 -7.82 -32.69 -18.61
CA LEU A 300 -8.32 -33.61 -17.57
C LEU A 300 -9.54 -33.04 -16.85
N LYS A 301 -9.53 -31.74 -16.53
CA LYS A 301 -10.67 -31.09 -15.89
C LYS A 301 -11.99 -31.25 -16.69
N SER A 302 -11.87 -31.23 -18.00
CA SER A 302 -13.02 -31.34 -18.89
C SER A 302 -13.45 -32.78 -19.23
N THR A 303 -12.48 -33.71 -19.18
CA THR A 303 -12.67 -35.09 -19.65
C THR A 303 -12.63 -36.14 -18.55
N HIS A 304 -11.76 -35.98 -17.58
CA HIS A 304 -11.50 -36.93 -16.49
C HIS A 304 -11.28 -36.18 -15.15
N PRO A 305 -12.31 -35.47 -14.65
CA PRO A 305 -12.17 -34.62 -13.47
C PRO A 305 -11.74 -35.37 -12.21
N GLU A 306 -12.00 -36.67 -12.12
CA GLU A 306 -11.56 -37.56 -11.05
C GLU A 306 -10.05 -37.75 -10.99
N GLU A 307 -9.34 -37.66 -12.12
CA GLU A 307 -7.90 -37.80 -12.23
C GLU A 307 -7.15 -36.50 -11.97
N LEU A 308 -7.84 -35.37 -12.08
CA LEU A 308 -7.23 -34.04 -12.02
C LEU A 308 -6.50 -33.78 -10.70
N LYS A 309 -7.09 -34.16 -9.56
CA LYS A 309 -6.48 -33.98 -8.24
C LYS A 309 -5.17 -34.74 -8.13
N SER A 310 -5.18 -36.02 -8.48
CA SER A 310 -4.00 -36.91 -8.45
C SER A 310 -2.90 -36.39 -9.38
N PHE A 311 -3.29 -35.91 -10.56
CA PHE A 311 -2.35 -35.31 -11.53
C PHE A 311 -1.68 -34.07 -10.93
N TRP A 312 -2.47 -33.16 -10.38
CA TRP A 312 -1.92 -31.94 -9.76
C TRP A 312 -1.03 -32.23 -8.56
N ASP A 313 -1.39 -33.15 -7.69
CA ASP A 313 -0.56 -33.56 -6.55
C ASP A 313 0.82 -34.07 -6.98
N SER A 314 0.90 -34.69 -8.17
CA SER A 314 2.14 -35.16 -8.77
C SER A 314 2.95 -34.03 -9.48
N GLU A 315 2.30 -33.18 -10.23
CA GLU A 315 2.96 -32.25 -11.14
C GLU A 315 3.29 -30.91 -10.50
N PHE A 316 2.50 -30.43 -9.54
CA PHE A 316 2.81 -29.17 -8.87
C PHE A 316 4.15 -29.20 -8.12
N SER A 317 4.48 -30.33 -7.49
CA SER A 317 5.76 -30.49 -6.80
C SER A 317 6.96 -30.35 -7.76
N LYS A 318 6.81 -30.75 -9.03
CA LYS A 318 7.86 -30.66 -10.05
C LYS A 318 8.02 -29.24 -10.60
N HIS A 319 6.97 -28.43 -10.58
CA HIS A 319 6.94 -27.12 -11.21
C HIS A 319 6.93 -25.94 -10.22
N ALA A 320 6.79 -26.21 -8.90
CA ALA A 320 6.76 -25.20 -7.84
C ALA A 320 8.00 -24.29 -7.86
N ASP A 321 9.16 -24.83 -8.28
CA ASP A 321 10.41 -24.05 -8.36
C ASP A 321 10.49 -23.12 -9.58
N ARG A 322 9.65 -23.36 -10.58
CA ARG A 322 9.65 -22.61 -11.84
C ARG A 322 8.62 -21.49 -11.88
N SER A 323 7.53 -21.60 -11.09
CA SER A 323 6.45 -20.63 -11.07
C SER A 323 6.09 -20.25 -9.64
N GLU A 324 6.17 -18.97 -9.35
CA GLU A 324 5.81 -18.41 -8.05
C GLU A 324 4.32 -18.61 -7.73
N ALA A 325 3.46 -18.51 -8.73
CA ALA A 325 2.03 -18.75 -8.59
C ALA A 325 1.71 -20.23 -8.30
N ILE A 326 2.38 -21.16 -8.97
CA ILE A 326 2.26 -22.60 -8.68
C ILE A 326 2.77 -22.91 -7.27
N ARG A 327 3.89 -22.30 -6.87
CA ARG A 327 4.42 -22.45 -5.50
C ARG A 327 3.43 -21.93 -4.46
N ALA A 328 2.87 -20.76 -4.66
CA ALA A 328 1.85 -20.20 -3.76
C ALA A 328 0.60 -21.09 -3.67
N TYR A 329 0.11 -21.60 -4.81
CA TYR A 329 -1.00 -22.55 -4.85
C TYR A 329 -0.64 -23.88 -4.13
N TRP A 330 0.54 -24.47 -4.43
CA TRP A 330 1.00 -25.71 -3.82
C TRP A 330 1.12 -25.59 -2.30
N ASN A 331 1.72 -24.48 -1.83
CA ASN A 331 1.85 -24.23 -0.41
C ASN A 331 0.48 -24.07 0.26
N SER A 332 -0.47 -23.39 -0.40
CA SER A 332 -1.83 -23.28 0.10
C SER A 332 -2.59 -24.62 0.12
N SER A 333 -2.43 -25.46 -0.91
CA SER A 333 -3.11 -26.75 -1.01
C SER A 333 -2.54 -27.81 -0.06
N LYS A 334 -1.22 -27.82 0.17
CA LYS A 334 -0.60 -28.70 1.19
C LYS A 334 -1.09 -28.37 2.60
N LYS A 335 -1.23 -27.07 2.88
CA LYS A 335 -1.76 -26.62 4.17
C LYS A 335 -3.18 -27.13 4.44
N GLU A 336 -4.02 -27.24 3.42
CA GLU A 336 -5.39 -27.73 3.58
C GLU A 336 -5.49 -29.24 3.94
N SER A 337 -4.55 -30.07 3.51
CA SER A 337 -4.58 -31.52 3.83
C SER A 337 -4.07 -31.85 5.24
N THR A 338 -3.31 -30.93 5.87
CA THR A 338 -2.83 -31.03 7.26
C THR A 338 -3.61 -30.15 8.23
N ARG A 339 -4.54 -29.34 7.71
CA ARG A 339 -5.20 -28.22 8.39
C ARG A 339 -6.28 -28.58 9.40
N GLU A 340 -6.87 -29.74 9.35
CA GLU A 340 -8.00 -30.03 10.25
C GLU A 340 -7.64 -30.16 11.74
N GLN A 341 -6.37 -30.11 12.14
CA GLN A 341 -5.98 -30.29 13.56
C GLN A 341 -4.94 -29.29 14.13
N SER A 342 -4.29 -28.40 13.36
CA SER A 342 -3.23 -27.50 13.89
C SER A 342 -3.40 -26.00 13.63
N PHE A 343 -4.35 -25.58 12.81
CA PHE A 343 -4.48 -24.19 12.34
C PHE A 343 -5.32 -23.27 13.21
N GLU A 344 -6.10 -23.78 14.12
CA GLU A 344 -6.88 -22.96 15.05
C GLU A 344 -6.04 -22.26 16.11
N ASP A 345 -4.72 -22.52 16.17
CA ASP A 345 -3.95 -22.23 17.36
C ASP A 345 -3.09 -20.97 17.33
N CYS A 346 -2.61 -20.48 16.16
CA CYS A 346 -1.73 -19.31 16.11
C CYS A 346 -2.06 -18.39 14.94
N SER A 347 -2.32 -17.09 15.19
CA SER A 347 -2.59 -16.11 14.12
C SER A 347 -2.16 -14.69 14.46
N VAL A 348 -1.89 -13.91 13.40
CA VAL A 348 -1.68 -12.45 13.46
C VAL A 348 -2.83 -11.79 12.72
N THR A 349 -3.45 -10.78 13.32
CA THR A 349 -4.54 -9.99 12.71
C THR A 349 -4.18 -8.52 12.77
N PHE A 350 -4.22 -7.83 11.63
CA PHE A 350 -3.95 -6.39 11.55
C PHE A 350 -5.27 -5.63 11.59
N PHE A 351 -5.52 -4.87 12.66
CA PHE A 351 -6.65 -3.96 12.75
C PHE A 351 -6.36 -2.62 12.06
N GLY A 352 -5.07 -2.29 11.92
CA GLY A 352 -4.56 -1.10 11.24
C GLY A 352 -3.05 -1.17 11.06
N GLY A 353 -2.50 -0.26 10.23
CA GLY A 353 -1.07 -0.21 9.92
C GLY A 353 -0.60 -1.25 8.89
N GLY A 354 -1.45 -2.12 8.38
CA GLY A 354 -1.06 -3.12 7.37
C GLY A 354 -0.76 -2.51 6.01
N GLU A 355 -1.63 -1.66 5.50
CA GLU A 355 -1.60 -1.15 4.11
C GLU A 355 -1.07 0.27 3.99
N LYS A 356 -1.11 1.04 5.06
CA LYS A 356 -0.76 2.47 5.12
C LYS A 356 0.02 2.77 6.39
N ILE A 357 0.66 3.93 6.39
CA ILE A 357 1.21 4.53 7.60
C ILE A 357 0.04 5.05 8.44
N GLY A 358 0.01 4.71 9.71
CA GLY A 358 -0.99 5.16 10.67
C GLY A 358 -1.93 4.05 11.18
N GLY A 359 -2.53 4.29 12.33
CA GLY A 359 -3.50 3.40 12.95
C GLY A 359 -2.96 2.02 13.33
N THR A 360 -1.68 1.90 13.63
CA THR A 360 -1.03 0.62 13.92
C THR A 360 -1.69 -0.08 15.10
N SER A 361 -2.25 -1.28 14.86
CA SER A 361 -2.82 -2.12 15.89
C SER A 361 -2.90 -3.58 15.42
N ILE A 362 -2.29 -4.50 16.16
CA ILE A 362 -2.08 -5.88 15.72
C ILE A 362 -2.45 -6.82 16.85
N LEU A 363 -3.27 -7.82 16.56
CA LEU A 363 -3.60 -8.89 17.50
C LEU A 363 -2.76 -10.14 17.20
N ILE A 364 -2.00 -10.58 18.18
CA ILE A 364 -1.35 -11.89 18.20
C ILE A 364 -2.26 -12.85 18.94
N SER A 365 -2.60 -13.97 18.32
CA SER A 365 -3.40 -15.03 18.94
C SER A 365 -2.63 -16.34 18.90
N VAL A 366 -2.44 -16.98 20.05
CA VAL A 366 -1.77 -18.29 20.18
C VAL A 366 -2.58 -19.16 21.13
N LYS A 367 -3.15 -20.25 20.63
CA LYS A 367 -3.91 -21.24 21.44
C LYS A 367 -5.02 -20.63 22.30
N GLY A 368 -5.75 -19.66 21.74
CA GLY A 368 -6.85 -18.99 22.44
C GLY A 368 -6.42 -17.94 23.47
N HIS A 369 -5.15 -17.54 23.46
CA HIS A 369 -4.58 -16.44 24.23
C HIS A 369 -4.23 -15.29 23.30
N HIS A 370 -4.39 -14.04 23.73
CA HIS A 370 -4.38 -12.89 22.86
C HIS A 370 -3.53 -11.75 23.42
N LEU A 371 -2.62 -11.17 22.60
CA LEU A 371 -1.90 -9.93 22.89
C LEU A 371 -2.18 -8.89 21.83
N LEU A 372 -2.40 -7.65 22.26
CA LEU A 372 -2.52 -6.50 21.38
C LEU A 372 -1.18 -5.76 21.32
N LEU A 373 -0.72 -5.44 20.12
CA LEU A 373 0.49 -4.66 19.87
C LEU A 373 0.08 -3.32 19.29
N ASP A 374 0.39 -2.24 19.98
CA ASP A 374 0.01 -0.87 19.70
C ASP A 374 -1.51 -0.67 19.56
N ALA A 375 -1.94 0.57 19.67
CA ALA A 375 -3.29 1.03 19.37
C ALA A 375 -3.19 2.46 18.85
N GLY A 376 -2.88 2.58 17.56
CA GLY A 376 -2.62 3.84 16.88
C GLY A 376 -3.89 4.54 16.43
N MET A 377 -3.72 5.77 15.93
CA MET A 377 -4.79 6.58 15.38
C MET A 377 -4.53 6.88 13.91
N HIS A 378 -5.59 6.91 13.12
CA HIS A 378 -5.58 7.46 11.77
C HIS A 378 -5.77 8.98 11.82
N LEU A 379 -4.84 9.76 11.29
CA LEU A 379 -4.88 11.23 11.40
C LEU A 379 -5.72 11.90 10.29
N HIS A 380 -5.95 11.20 9.18
CA HIS A 380 -6.58 11.75 7.97
C HIS A 380 -7.86 11.02 7.54
N GLU A 381 -8.35 10.07 8.32
CA GLU A 381 -9.57 9.30 8.04
C GLU A 381 -10.76 9.84 8.85
N GLU A 382 -12.00 9.53 8.41
CA GLU A 382 -13.23 9.90 9.14
C GLU A 382 -13.34 9.16 10.48
N VAL A 383 -12.82 7.93 10.55
CA VAL A 383 -12.73 7.13 11.77
C VAL A 383 -11.28 7.10 12.24
N TYR A 384 -11.06 7.63 13.43
CA TYR A 384 -9.70 7.83 13.96
C TYR A 384 -9.08 6.57 14.57
N HIS A 385 -9.87 5.62 15.07
CA HIS A 385 -9.33 4.36 15.65
C HIS A 385 -9.23 3.25 14.58
N PRO A 386 -8.40 2.23 14.78
CA PRO A 386 -8.34 1.04 13.93
C PRO A 386 -9.69 0.33 13.83
N ASP A 387 -9.88 -0.46 12.79
CA ASP A 387 -11.09 -1.28 12.65
C ASP A 387 -10.98 -2.55 13.51
N TYR A 388 -11.65 -2.53 14.65
CA TYR A 388 -11.72 -3.68 15.57
C TYR A 388 -12.87 -4.66 15.28
N THR A 389 -13.59 -4.49 14.17
CA THR A 389 -14.65 -5.44 13.75
C THR A 389 -14.14 -6.90 13.69
N PRO A 390 -12.90 -7.18 13.17
CA PRO A 390 -12.39 -8.56 13.13
C PRO A 390 -12.22 -9.20 14.53
N LEU A 391 -12.16 -8.41 15.61
CA LEU A 391 -12.16 -8.95 16.97
C LEU A 391 -13.53 -9.56 17.32
N SER A 392 -14.59 -8.82 17.07
CA SER A 392 -15.98 -9.29 17.30
C SER A 392 -16.37 -10.42 16.34
N ASP A 393 -15.87 -10.42 15.10
CA ASP A 393 -16.10 -11.50 14.14
C ASP A 393 -15.52 -12.84 14.61
N LYS A 394 -14.45 -12.80 15.42
CA LYS A 394 -13.89 -13.95 16.12
C LYS A 394 -14.66 -14.36 17.39
N GLY A 395 -15.71 -13.62 17.75
CA GLY A 395 -16.42 -13.78 19.01
C GLY A 395 -15.62 -13.33 20.23
N LEU A 396 -14.63 -12.46 20.04
CA LEU A 396 -13.76 -11.90 21.07
C LEU A 396 -14.17 -10.44 21.39
N SER A 397 -13.84 -10.04 22.61
CA SER A 397 -13.91 -8.64 23.07
C SER A 397 -12.53 -8.18 23.55
N PHE A 398 -12.39 -6.92 23.92
CA PHE A 398 -11.16 -6.42 24.53
C PHE A 398 -10.85 -7.10 25.89
N ASP A 399 -11.88 -7.63 26.59
CA ASP A 399 -11.69 -8.34 27.85
C ASP A 399 -11.05 -9.75 27.67
N ASP A 400 -11.01 -10.26 26.45
CA ASP A 400 -10.35 -11.52 26.12
C ASP A 400 -8.85 -11.33 25.82
N ILE A 401 -8.35 -10.07 25.81
CA ILE A 401 -6.94 -9.74 25.51
C ILE A 401 -6.13 -9.75 26.82
N ASP A 402 -5.07 -10.56 26.85
CA ASP A 402 -4.20 -10.73 28.03
C ASP A 402 -3.37 -9.46 28.35
N GLY A 403 -3.12 -8.60 27.36
CA GLY A 403 -2.41 -7.33 27.54
C GLY A 403 -2.17 -6.54 26.26
N LEU A 404 -1.91 -5.25 26.42
CA LEU A 404 -1.50 -4.32 25.35
C LEU A 404 -0.02 -3.95 25.54
N LEU A 405 0.78 -4.16 24.50
CA LEU A 405 2.19 -3.81 24.43
C LEU A 405 2.38 -2.61 23.51
N ILE A 406 3.00 -1.56 24.01
CA ILE A 406 3.16 -0.28 23.30
C ILE A 406 4.64 -0.09 22.92
N THR A 407 4.92 0.05 21.63
CA THR A 407 6.28 0.20 21.11
C THR A 407 6.88 1.56 21.36
N HIS A 408 6.17 2.64 20.98
CA HIS A 408 6.65 4.00 21.12
C HIS A 408 5.52 5.03 21.11
N ALA A 409 5.83 6.32 21.29
CA ALA A 409 4.85 7.32 21.66
C ALA A 409 4.17 8.06 20.47
N HIS A 410 4.48 7.78 19.21
CA HIS A 410 3.80 8.44 18.09
C HIS A 410 2.30 8.13 18.05
N MET A 411 1.51 9.07 17.57
CA MET A 411 0.04 9.00 17.61
C MET A 411 -0.53 7.85 16.77
N ASP A 412 0.14 7.49 15.71
CA ASP A 412 -0.18 6.35 14.84
C ASP A 412 0.13 4.98 15.48
N HIS A 413 0.70 4.97 16.69
CA HIS A 413 0.92 3.79 17.55
C HIS A 413 0.19 3.86 18.89
N THR A 414 -0.15 5.08 19.36
CA THR A 414 -0.72 5.26 20.72
C THR A 414 -2.03 6.02 20.76
N GLY A 415 -2.46 6.64 19.67
CA GLY A 415 -3.58 7.56 19.68
C GLY A 415 -4.93 6.94 20.06
N ALA A 416 -5.09 5.62 19.86
CA ALA A 416 -6.29 4.91 20.29
C ALA A 416 -6.11 4.12 21.60
N VAL A 417 -4.95 4.20 22.28
CA VAL A 417 -4.74 3.51 23.57
C VAL A 417 -5.79 3.91 24.63
N PRO A 418 -6.16 5.21 24.80
CA PRO A 418 -7.22 5.57 25.73
C PRO A 418 -8.60 5.02 25.36
N TYR A 419 -8.88 4.88 24.05
CA TYR A 419 -10.11 4.23 23.58
C TYR A 419 -10.14 2.75 23.97
N VAL A 420 -9.04 2.01 23.74
CA VAL A 420 -8.91 0.59 24.09
C VAL A 420 -9.02 0.40 25.61
N HIS A 421 -8.32 1.21 26.39
CA HIS A 421 -8.40 1.17 27.87
C HIS A 421 -9.81 1.42 28.39
N LYS A 422 -10.56 2.34 27.78
CA LYS A 422 -11.95 2.61 28.11
C LYS A 422 -12.88 1.40 27.83
N GLN A 423 -12.58 0.59 26.79
CA GLN A 423 -13.34 -0.62 26.49
C GLN A 423 -13.04 -1.75 27.49
N SER A 424 -11.79 -1.86 27.97
CA SER A 424 -11.36 -2.88 28.95
C SER A 424 -10.38 -2.24 29.97
N PRO A 425 -10.89 -1.61 31.04
CA PRO A 425 -10.07 -0.91 32.02
C PRO A 425 -9.12 -1.82 32.83
N ASP A 426 -9.44 -3.11 32.92
CA ASP A 426 -8.66 -4.11 33.66
C ASP A 426 -7.53 -4.74 32.82
N MET A 427 -7.51 -4.52 31.50
CA MET A 427 -6.46 -5.05 30.60
C MET A 427 -5.10 -4.42 30.95
N PRO A 428 -4.07 -5.22 31.29
CA PRO A 428 -2.77 -4.67 31.61
C PRO A 428 -2.08 -4.08 30.37
N MET A 429 -1.51 -2.89 30.49
CA MET A 429 -0.80 -2.18 29.45
C MET A 429 0.66 -1.99 29.83
N TYR A 430 1.57 -2.08 28.86
CA TYR A 430 3.02 -2.04 29.08
C TYR A 430 3.73 -1.12 28.08
N ALA A 431 4.60 -0.26 28.59
CA ALA A 431 5.45 0.63 27.78
C ALA A 431 6.71 1.02 28.56
N THR A 432 7.72 1.56 27.87
CA THR A 432 8.85 2.19 28.59
C THR A 432 8.40 3.48 29.28
N GLU A 433 9.07 3.85 30.38
CA GLU A 433 8.75 5.06 31.12
C GLU A 433 8.85 6.33 30.22
N ALA A 434 9.85 6.37 29.32
CA ALA A 434 10.01 7.48 28.39
C ALA A 434 8.85 7.56 27.37
N THR A 435 8.39 6.44 26.84
CA THR A 435 7.21 6.37 25.97
C THR A 435 5.99 6.97 26.67
N VAL A 436 5.71 6.57 27.92
CA VAL A 436 4.55 7.09 28.69
C VAL A 436 4.68 8.61 28.92
N GLY A 437 5.90 9.08 29.26
CA GLY A 437 6.15 10.52 29.41
C GLY A 437 5.87 11.35 28.16
N LEU A 438 6.19 10.80 26.98
CA LEU A 438 5.92 11.42 25.69
C LEU A 438 4.45 11.30 25.27
N MET A 439 3.81 10.15 25.51
CA MET A 439 2.37 9.96 25.30
C MET A 439 1.54 11.00 26.02
N LYS A 440 1.92 11.36 27.26
CA LYS A 440 1.23 12.39 28.03
C LYS A 440 1.16 13.72 27.28
N ILE A 441 2.25 14.15 26.64
CA ILE A 441 2.27 15.41 25.88
C ILE A 441 1.34 15.29 24.67
N LEU A 442 1.50 14.23 23.89
CA LEU A 442 0.81 14.08 22.60
C LEU A 442 -0.69 13.84 22.77
N LEU A 443 -1.09 12.92 23.65
CA LEU A 443 -2.50 12.58 23.87
C LEU A 443 -3.27 13.77 24.47
N THR A 444 -2.66 14.50 25.46
CA THR A 444 -3.30 15.69 26.02
C THR A 444 -3.46 16.79 24.98
N ASP A 445 -2.46 16.97 24.09
CA ASP A 445 -2.52 17.96 23.03
C ASP A 445 -3.61 17.61 22.00
N THR A 446 -3.69 16.34 21.63
CA THR A 446 -4.69 15.83 20.68
C THR A 446 -6.12 16.07 21.17
N VAL A 447 -6.42 15.79 22.45
CA VAL A 447 -7.74 16.09 23.03
C VAL A 447 -8.05 17.59 23.00
N ARG A 448 -7.06 18.46 23.21
CA ARG A 448 -7.24 19.92 23.21
C ARG A 448 -7.48 20.49 21.82
N ILE A 449 -6.77 19.99 20.81
CA ILE A 449 -6.86 20.48 19.43
C ILE A 449 -8.12 19.94 18.73
N SER A 450 -8.49 18.71 18.99
CA SER A 450 -9.52 17.98 18.26
C SER A 450 -10.81 17.84 19.07
N LYS A 451 -11.11 18.78 19.97
CA LYS A 451 -12.27 18.72 20.91
C LYS A 451 -13.58 18.29 20.24
N ASP A 452 -13.84 18.75 19.02
CA ASP A 452 -15.12 18.47 18.33
C ASP A 452 -15.14 17.13 17.61
N LYS A 453 -13.98 16.45 17.47
CA LYS A 453 -13.85 15.23 16.65
C LYS A 453 -13.48 13.98 17.47
N ILE A 454 -12.78 14.15 18.59
CA ILE A 454 -12.24 13.03 19.41
C ILE A 454 -13.05 12.80 20.68
N THR A 455 -13.91 13.74 21.10
CA THR A 455 -14.73 13.62 22.32
C THR A 455 -15.62 12.38 22.34
N ASP A 456 -15.96 11.84 21.18
CA ASP A 456 -16.71 10.59 21.08
C ASP A 456 -15.86 9.34 21.39
N MET A 457 -14.52 9.44 21.25
CA MET A 457 -13.61 8.33 21.57
C MET A 457 -13.21 8.33 23.05
N TYR A 458 -12.60 9.42 23.50
CA TYR A 458 -12.11 9.56 24.87
C TYR A 458 -11.93 11.03 25.28
N SER A 459 -11.96 11.27 26.58
CA SER A 459 -11.79 12.56 27.24
C SER A 459 -10.37 12.77 27.75
N GLU A 460 -10.07 13.97 28.30
CA GLU A 460 -8.80 14.24 29.00
C GLU A 460 -8.67 13.39 30.30
N GLU A 461 -9.80 13.06 30.95
CA GLU A 461 -9.83 12.16 32.09
C GLU A 461 -9.48 10.73 31.72
N ASP A 462 -10.05 10.20 30.61
CA ASP A 462 -9.71 8.89 30.06
C ASP A 462 -8.21 8.78 29.74
N VAL A 463 -7.58 9.87 29.21
CA VAL A 463 -6.14 9.94 28.99
C VAL A 463 -5.35 9.83 30.27
N GLN A 464 -5.77 10.53 31.34
CA GLN A 464 -5.08 10.47 32.63
C GLN A 464 -5.16 9.09 33.25
N ASP A 465 -6.34 8.48 33.24
CA ASP A 465 -6.57 7.13 33.77
C ASP A 465 -5.73 6.09 33.00
N THR A 466 -5.69 6.21 31.68
CA THR A 466 -4.85 5.37 30.82
C THR A 466 -3.37 5.46 31.19
N LEU A 467 -2.83 6.68 31.30
CA LEU A 467 -1.41 6.88 31.61
C LEU A 467 -1.02 6.36 33.00
N LEU A 468 -1.95 6.40 33.96
CA LEU A 468 -1.75 5.85 35.31
C LEU A 468 -1.78 4.30 35.34
N SER A 469 -2.50 3.68 34.41
CA SER A 469 -2.69 2.23 34.33
C SER A 469 -1.52 1.50 33.60
N ILE A 470 -0.67 2.24 32.85
CA ILE A 470 0.45 1.66 32.10
C ILE A 470 1.58 1.23 33.06
N LYS A 471 1.99 -0.03 32.98
CA LYS A 471 3.13 -0.60 33.68
C LYS A 471 4.43 -0.30 32.93
N TYR A 472 5.45 0.19 33.64
CA TYR A 472 6.74 0.51 33.02
C TYR A 472 7.58 -0.75 32.84
N VAL A 473 8.22 -0.83 31.66
CA VAL A 473 9.17 -1.90 31.33
C VAL A 473 10.55 -1.31 31.06
N ASP A 474 11.57 -2.11 31.33
CA ASP A 474 12.97 -1.79 31.04
C ASP A 474 13.44 -2.57 29.80
N PHE A 475 14.36 -1.98 29.04
CA PHE A 475 15.03 -2.70 27.95
C PHE A 475 15.89 -3.86 28.48
N HIS A 476 15.96 -4.94 27.67
CA HIS A 476 16.73 -6.15 27.91
C HIS A 476 16.32 -6.94 29.18
N LYS A 477 15.13 -6.65 29.73
CA LYS A 477 14.57 -7.40 30.85
C LYS A 477 13.30 -8.10 30.43
N THR A 478 13.32 -9.42 30.50
CA THR A 478 12.13 -10.23 30.28
C THR A 478 11.17 -10.11 31.47
N PHE A 479 9.88 -9.94 31.18
CA PHE A 479 8.80 -10.01 32.15
C PHE A 479 7.71 -10.94 31.62
N THR A 480 6.80 -11.36 32.48
CA THR A 480 5.72 -12.27 32.10
C THR A 480 4.36 -11.58 32.19
N ILE A 481 3.48 -11.92 31.27
CA ILE A 481 2.05 -11.60 31.32
C ILE A 481 1.31 -12.92 31.54
N PRO A 482 0.62 -13.08 32.71
CA PRO A 482 -0.11 -14.31 32.96
C PRO A 482 -1.31 -14.43 32.01
N SER A 483 -1.53 -15.63 31.51
CA SER A 483 -2.72 -16.03 30.79
C SER A 483 -3.23 -17.36 31.36
N LYS A 484 -4.45 -17.78 31.05
CA LYS A 484 -5.21 -18.84 31.76
C LYS A 484 -4.40 -20.10 32.20
N GLU A 485 -3.53 -20.63 31.36
CA GLU A 485 -2.75 -21.85 31.62
C GLU A 485 -1.26 -21.70 31.26
N SER A 486 -0.83 -20.50 30.83
CA SER A 486 0.51 -20.21 30.37
C SER A 486 0.90 -18.76 30.68
N GLU A 487 2.13 -18.38 30.35
CA GLU A 487 2.62 -17.01 30.51
C GLU A 487 3.30 -16.56 29.21
N TRP A 488 3.01 -15.32 28.78
CA TRP A 488 3.75 -14.68 27.73
C TRP A 488 5.08 -14.17 28.28
N ASN A 489 6.20 -14.52 27.64
CA ASN A 489 7.52 -13.93 27.95
C ASN A 489 7.76 -12.76 26.99
N ILE A 490 7.95 -11.57 27.54
CA ILE A 490 8.08 -10.34 26.78
C ILE A 490 9.42 -9.67 27.09
N THR A 491 10.15 -9.30 26.03
CA THR A 491 11.39 -8.53 26.17
C THR A 491 11.40 -7.35 25.22
N TYR A 492 11.66 -6.14 25.73
CA TYR A 492 11.83 -4.94 24.93
C TYR A 492 13.29 -4.70 24.61
N TYR A 493 13.58 -4.39 23.34
CA TYR A 493 14.91 -3.99 22.87
C TYR A 493 14.83 -2.58 22.29
N PRO A 494 15.87 -1.71 22.45
CA PRO A 494 15.88 -0.38 21.84
C PRO A 494 15.68 -0.50 20.32
N SER A 495 14.69 0.17 19.76
CA SER A 495 14.42 0.12 18.32
C SER A 495 15.19 1.16 17.51
N GLY A 496 15.75 2.17 18.15
CA GLY A 496 16.53 3.21 17.48
C GLY A 496 15.69 4.30 16.81
N HIS A 497 14.38 4.28 16.97
CA HIS A 497 13.47 5.22 16.33
C HIS A 497 13.40 6.58 17.08
N ILE A 498 12.89 6.58 18.29
CA ILE A 498 12.80 7.75 19.19
C ILE A 498 13.10 7.35 20.62
N LEU A 499 13.14 8.33 21.52
CA LEU A 499 13.35 8.11 22.96
C LEU A 499 12.34 7.12 23.52
N GLY A 500 12.82 6.04 24.12
CA GLY A 500 12.00 5.00 24.74
C GLY A 500 11.37 4.01 23.78
N ALA A 501 11.55 4.17 22.45
CA ALA A 501 11.03 3.27 21.47
C ALA A 501 11.64 1.87 21.56
N GLY A 502 10.79 0.85 21.56
CA GLY A 502 11.17 -0.57 21.73
C GLY A 502 10.66 -1.48 20.63
N ALA A 503 11.55 -2.34 20.13
CA ALA A 503 11.17 -3.57 19.44
C ALA A 503 10.80 -4.61 20.49
N ILE A 504 9.74 -5.38 20.25
CA ILE A 504 9.14 -6.28 21.24
C ILE A 504 9.34 -7.72 20.81
N HIS A 505 10.10 -8.48 21.59
CA HIS A 505 10.23 -9.91 21.44
C HIS A 505 9.22 -10.62 22.34
N ILE A 506 8.46 -11.55 21.76
CA ILE A 506 7.34 -12.26 22.38
C ILE A 506 7.59 -13.74 22.24
N GLU A 507 7.61 -14.46 23.34
CA GLU A 507 7.69 -15.92 23.35
C GLU A 507 6.48 -16.51 24.05
N PHE A 508 5.79 -17.43 23.40
CA PHE A 508 4.64 -18.12 23.97
C PHE A 508 4.46 -19.51 23.37
N ASN A 509 4.40 -20.53 24.24
CA ASN A 509 4.16 -21.93 23.84
C ASN A 509 5.07 -22.42 22.70
N GLY A 510 6.34 -21.98 22.71
CA GLY A 510 7.36 -22.37 21.72
C GLY A 510 7.26 -21.60 20.39
N VAL A 511 6.48 -20.55 20.30
CA VAL A 511 6.48 -19.59 19.18
C VAL A 511 7.23 -18.33 19.60
N SER A 512 8.16 -17.87 18.76
CA SER A 512 8.97 -16.67 18.95
C SER A 512 8.63 -15.62 17.90
N ILE A 513 8.17 -14.44 18.34
CA ILE A 513 7.73 -13.34 17.46
C ILE A 513 8.53 -12.10 17.81
N LEU A 514 9.07 -11.42 16.80
CA LEU A 514 9.64 -10.07 16.95
C LEU A 514 8.76 -9.06 16.22
N PHE A 515 8.25 -8.08 16.98
CA PHE A 515 7.61 -6.89 16.44
C PHE A 515 8.55 -5.70 16.56
N THR A 516 8.99 -5.15 15.44
CA THR A 516 9.97 -4.05 15.46
C THR A 516 9.37 -2.74 15.95
N GLY A 517 8.03 -2.54 15.82
CA GLY A 517 7.49 -1.20 15.74
C GLY A 517 8.24 -0.41 14.67
N ASP A 518 8.34 0.89 14.81
CA ASP A 518 9.22 1.71 13.98
C ASP A 518 10.66 1.60 14.49
N TYR A 519 11.62 1.48 13.56
CA TYR A 519 13.01 1.27 13.94
C TYR A 519 14.01 1.92 12.98
N SER A 520 15.22 2.15 13.48
CA SER A 520 16.37 2.58 12.70
C SER A 520 17.59 1.73 13.05
N ILE A 521 18.30 1.24 12.03
CA ILE A 521 19.60 0.59 12.24
C ILE A 521 20.68 1.66 12.41
N ASP A 522 20.52 2.79 11.74
CA ASP A 522 21.47 3.90 11.82
C ASP A 522 21.43 4.54 13.20
N GLU A 523 22.62 4.81 13.72
CA GLU A 523 22.78 5.51 14.98
C GLU A 523 22.39 6.98 14.85
N GLN A 524 21.55 7.44 15.75
CA GLN A 524 21.16 8.85 15.88
C GLN A 524 21.92 9.51 17.02
N LYS A 525 22.00 10.84 17.01
CA LYS A 525 22.59 11.56 18.13
C LYS A 525 21.73 11.50 19.39
N THR A 526 20.41 11.36 19.20
CA THR A 526 19.45 11.21 20.30
C THR A 526 19.40 9.79 20.85
N VAL A 527 19.35 8.76 20.01
CA VAL A 527 19.20 7.37 20.42
C VAL A 527 20.11 6.46 19.60
N LYS A 528 20.55 5.35 20.18
CA LYS A 528 21.29 4.31 19.45
C LYS A 528 20.37 3.60 18.47
N GLY A 529 20.94 3.06 17.39
CA GLY A 529 20.21 2.21 16.44
C GLY A 529 19.65 0.95 17.10
N LEU A 530 18.87 0.16 16.34
CA LEU A 530 18.28 -1.10 16.79
C LEU A 530 19.36 -2.03 17.37
N VAL A 531 19.18 -2.46 18.61
CA VAL A 531 20.09 -3.36 19.32
C VAL A 531 19.37 -4.66 19.68
N LEU A 532 19.66 -5.73 18.96
CA LEU A 532 19.16 -7.07 19.22
C LEU A 532 20.29 -8.01 19.63
N PRO A 533 20.05 -9.02 20.49
CA PRO A 533 21.01 -10.08 20.76
C PRO A 533 21.48 -10.76 19.46
N GLU A 534 22.73 -11.22 19.44
CA GLU A 534 23.29 -11.89 18.26
C GLU A 534 22.68 -13.29 18.05
N ASP A 535 22.26 -13.92 19.12
CA ASP A 535 21.67 -15.26 19.19
C ASP A 535 20.14 -15.26 19.29
N LEU A 536 19.48 -14.14 18.92
CA LEU A 536 18.04 -14.03 18.96
C LEU A 536 17.41 -14.90 17.86
N GLU A 537 16.70 -15.94 18.26
CA GLU A 537 15.89 -16.78 17.36
C GLU A 537 14.48 -16.22 17.24
N VAL A 538 13.98 -16.09 16.01
CA VAL A 538 12.66 -15.51 15.70
C VAL A 538 11.96 -16.36 14.64
N ASP A 539 10.82 -16.94 14.98
CA ASP A 539 9.99 -17.67 14.01
C ASP A 539 9.23 -16.69 13.08
N VAL A 540 8.73 -15.59 13.65
CA VAL A 540 7.91 -14.61 12.94
C VAL A 540 8.44 -13.19 13.18
N LEU A 541 8.74 -12.48 12.11
CA LEU A 541 9.12 -11.08 12.15
C LEU A 541 7.95 -10.22 11.65
N ILE A 542 7.49 -9.26 12.46
CA ILE A 542 6.55 -8.21 12.05
C ILE A 542 7.34 -6.90 11.99
N THR A 543 7.53 -6.33 10.81
CA THR A 543 8.43 -5.19 10.60
C THR A 543 7.79 -4.07 9.80
N GLU A 544 8.13 -2.82 10.16
CA GLU A 544 7.79 -1.65 9.37
C GLU A 544 8.40 -1.71 7.97
N SER A 545 7.78 -0.98 7.04
CA SER A 545 8.26 -0.78 5.67
C SER A 545 8.03 0.65 5.16
N THR A 546 8.06 1.62 6.07
CA THR A 546 7.82 3.05 5.78
C THR A 546 8.65 3.59 4.63
N TYR A 547 9.94 3.26 4.60
CA TYR A 547 10.85 3.58 3.50
C TYR A 547 11.30 2.37 2.69
N GLY A 548 10.50 1.31 2.68
CA GLY A 548 10.78 0.11 1.88
C GLY A 548 10.90 0.36 0.37
N PHE A 549 10.45 1.50 -0.13
CA PHE A 549 10.61 1.92 -1.52
C PHE A 549 11.90 2.72 -1.79
N LEU A 550 12.60 3.21 -0.76
CA LEU A 550 13.81 4.03 -0.92
C LEU A 550 15.09 3.18 -0.91
N PRO A 551 15.89 3.23 -2.00
CA PRO A 551 17.18 2.53 -2.04
C PRO A 551 18.18 3.22 -1.13
N THR A 552 19.03 2.42 -0.47
CA THR A 552 20.23 2.92 0.21
C THR A 552 21.31 3.17 -0.83
N ASN A 553 21.45 4.38 -1.30
CA ASN A 553 22.55 4.77 -2.16
C ASN A 553 23.36 5.87 -1.46
N ALA A 554 24.51 6.26 -2.04
CA ALA A 554 25.40 7.30 -1.47
C ALA A 554 24.70 8.65 -1.23
N SER A 555 23.49 8.88 -1.78
CA SER A 555 22.69 10.07 -1.52
C SER A 555 21.85 9.97 -0.25
N VAL A 556 21.82 8.81 0.40
CA VAL A 556 21.03 8.50 1.62
C VAL A 556 21.93 8.24 2.83
N ASP A 557 23.26 8.24 2.63
CA ASP A 557 24.22 8.18 3.75
C ASP A 557 23.91 9.31 4.74
N ARG A 558 23.56 8.93 5.96
CA ARG A 558 23.14 9.85 7.03
C ARG A 558 24.20 10.89 7.31
N THR A 559 25.46 10.49 7.43
CA THR A 559 26.58 11.40 7.68
C THR A 559 26.70 12.45 6.59
N ARG A 560 26.51 12.06 5.33
CA ARG A 560 26.50 12.99 4.21
C ARG A 560 25.30 13.93 4.25
N GLN A 561 24.11 13.43 4.59
CA GLN A 561 22.92 14.26 4.71
C GLN A 561 23.07 15.29 5.84
N GLU A 562 23.63 14.93 6.97
CA GLU A 562 23.94 15.85 8.07
C GLU A 562 24.91 16.96 7.62
N LYS A 563 25.97 16.62 6.89
CA LYS A 563 26.90 17.62 6.33
C LYS A 563 26.21 18.58 5.36
N LEU A 564 25.43 18.06 4.41
CA LEU A 564 24.70 18.87 3.44
C LEU A 564 23.70 19.80 4.14
N PHE A 565 23.03 19.30 5.18
CA PHE A 565 22.11 20.10 6.00
C PHE A 565 22.84 21.25 6.71
N VAL A 566 23.96 21.00 7.36
CA VAL A 566 24.76 22.03 8.02
C VAL A 566 25.32 23.05 7.02
N GLU A 567 25.77 22.60 5.85
CA GLU A 567 26.21 23.51 4.77
C GLU A 567 25.08 24.39 4.27
N SER A 568 23.84 23.87 4.18
CA SER A 568 22.68 24.66 3.83
C SER A 568 22.41 25.78 4.83
N ILE A 569 22.54 25.49 6.12
CA ILE A 569 22.39 26.48 7.18
C ILE A 569 23.46 27.59 7.02
N LYS A 570 24.73 27.23 6.86
CA LYS A 570 25.81 28.19 6.62
C LYS A 570 25.54 29.09 5.44
N ARG A 571 25.08 28.51 4.29
CA ARG A 571 24.71 29.30 3.11
C ARG A 571 23.57 30.29 3.36
N THR A 572 22.61 29.95 4.23
CA THR A 572 21.51 30.87 4.60
C THR A 572 21.99 31.99 5.46
N MET A 573 22.83 31.69 6.47
CA MET A 573 23.44 32.69 7.37
C MET A 573 24.37 33.66 6.61
N ASP A 574 25.16 33.15 5.66
CA ASP A 574 26.04 33.96 4.80
C ASP A 574 25.27 34.97 3.95
N LYS A 575 24.00 34.68 3.60
CA LYS A 575 23.11 35.61 2.92
C LYS A 575 22.40 36.58 3.88
N GLY A 576 22.63 36.50 5.18
CA GLY A 576 21.90 37.27 6.19
C GLY A 576 20.42 36.88 6.28
N GLY A 577 20.09 35.64 5.94
CA GLY A 577 18.74 35.10 5.99
C GLY A 577 18.41 34.36 7.29
N SER A 578 17.19 33.86 7.37
CA SER A 578 16.71 32.96 8.43
C SER A 578 16.31 31.62 7.81
N MET A 579 16.61 30.51 8.52
CA MET A 579 16.22 29.18 8.10
C MET A 579 15.09 28.65 8.98
N LEU A 580 13.99 28.25 8.37
CA LEU A 580 12.94 27.47 9.01
C LEU A 580 13.19 25.97 8.81
N ILE A 581 13.13 25.20 9.88
CA ILE A 581 13.20 23.74 9.88
C ILE A 581 11.88 23.19 10.43
N PRO A 582 10.90 22.92 9.56
CA PRO A 582 9.69 22.22 9.96
C PRO A 582 10.08 20.82 10.44
N ALA A 583 9.72 20.47 11.67
CA ALA A 583 10.08 19.19 12.27
C ALA A 583 8.92 18.62 13.09
N PHE A 584 8.79 17.29 13.08
CA PHE A 584 7.91 16.63 14.04
C PHE A 584 8.40 16.98 15.46
N ALA A 585 7.43 17.33 16.31
CA ALA A 585 7.75 17.75 17.68
C ALA A 585 8.47 16.67 18.48
N LEU A 586 8.18 15.41 18.18
CA LEU A 586 8.75 14.22 18.81
C LEU A 586 9.77 13.54 17.88
N GLY A 587 10.98 13.35 18.37
CA GLY A 587 12.09 12.64 17.73
C GLY A 587 12.92 13.55 16.80
N ARG A 588 12.32 14.01 15.71
CA ARG A 588 13.05 14.74 14.66
C ARG A 588 13.63 16.09 15.13
N ALA A 589 12.83 16.89 15.83
CA ALA A 589 13.28 18.18 16.32
C ALA A 589 14.48 18.05 17.26
N GLN A 590 14.45 17.07 18.17
CA GLN A 590 15.54 16.81 19.12
C GLN A 590 16.81 16.39 18.40
N GLU A 591 16.70 15.53 17.41
CA GLU A 591 17.81 15.09 16.58
C GLU A 591 18.48 16.27 15.84
N ILE A 592 17.68 17.14 15.22
CA ILE A 592 18.16 18.34 14.54
C ILE A 592 18.93 19.25 15.49
N ILE A 593 18.41 19.48 16.68
CA ILE A 593 19.10 20.34 17.70
C ILE A 593 20.48 19.75 18.02
N LEU A 594 20.58 18.43 18.23
CA LEU A 594 21.88 17.79 18.54
C LEU A 594 22.81 17.77 17.34
N ILE A 595 22.32 17.60 16.11
CA ILE A 595 23.13 17.74 14.90
C ILE A 595 23.74 19.13 14.82
N LEU A 596 22.95 20.19 15.11
CA LEU A 596 23.45 21.57 15.10
C LEU A 596 24.47 21.81 16.20
N LYS A 597 24.20 21.37 17.41
CA LYS A 597 25.15 21.51 18.52
C LYS A 597 26.47 20.75 18.27
N ASP A 598 26.43 19.56 17.72
CA ASP A 598 27.61 18.78 17.37
C ASP A 598 28.43 19.44 16.23
N ALA A 599 27.73 19.96 15.20
CA ALA A 599 28.39 20.61 14.07
C ALA A 599 29.15 21.86 14.42
N PHE A 600 28.76 22.56 15.50
CA PHE A 600 29.37 23.81 15.97
C PHE A 600 29.98 23.69 17.39
N LYS A 601 30.30 22.47 17.83
CA LYS A 601 30.81 22.17 19.18
C LYS A 601 32.16 22.83 19.53
N GLU A 602 32.96 23.16 18.51
CA GLU A 602 34.24 23.90 18.70
C GLU A 602 34.01 25.39 18.99
N GLU A 603 32.77 25.88 18.76
CA GLU A 603 32.41 27.26 19.04
C GLU A 603 31.74 27.37 20.41
N LYS A 604 32.02 28.39 21.17
CA LYS A 604 31.42 28.58 22.50
C LYS A 604 29.90 28.74 22.45
N TYR A 605 29.38 29.32 21.37
CA TYR A 605 27.96 29.51 21.10
C TYR A 605 27.70 29.22 19.64
N LEU A 606 26.43 28.82 19.32
CA LEU A 606 26.02 28.73 17.93
C LEU A 606 26.24 30.09 17.22
N PRO A 607 26.75 30.10 15.98
CA PRO A 607 27.00 31.35 15.23
C PRO A 607 25.70 32.03 14.73
N PHE A 608 24.56 31.54 15.13
CA PHE A 608 23.21 32.05 14.87
C PHE A 608 22.29 31.82 16.09
N ASN A 609 21.16 32.51 16.13
CA ASN A 609 20.15 32.23 17.14
C ASN A 609 19.36 30.99 16.76
N LEU A 610 19.19 30.05 17.68
CA LEU A 610 18.36 28.86 17.49
C LEU A 610 17.08 28.99 18.31
N TYR A 611 15.93 29.12 17.62
CA TYR A 611 14.61 29.23 18.25
C TYR A 611 13.86 27.91 18.16
N LEU A 612 13.29 27.48 19.30
CA LEU A 612 12.39 26.33 19.37
C LEU A 612 10.97 26.83 19.56
N ASP A 613 10.01 26.34 18.78
CA ASP A 613 8.60 26.73 18.92
C ASP A 613 7.63 25.55 18.76
N GLY A 614 6.42 25.75 19.26
CA GLY A 614 5.40 24.70 19.34
C GLY A 614 5.75 23.63 20.40
N ARG A 615 5.27 22.42 20.20
CA ARG A 615 5.47 21.30 21.14
C ARG A 615 6.91 20.79 21.21
N VAL A 616 7.79 21.26 20.34
CA VAL A 616 9.23 20.92 20.34
C VAL A 616 9.83 21.17 21.73
N THR A 617 9.50 22.31 22.36
CA THR A 617 10.02 22.69 23.68
C THR A 617 9.63 21.69 24.76
N ASP A 618 8.35 21.28 24.82
CA ASP A 618 7.86 20.34 25.84
C ASP A 618 8.53 18.98 25.70
N VAL A 619 8.67 18.49 24.47
CA VAL A 619 9.35 17.22 24.18
C VAL A 619 10.84 17.31 24.53
N CYS A 620 11.52 18.42 24.21
CA CYS A 620 12.93 18.63 24.62
C CYS A 620 13.12 18.56 26.14
N ARG A 621 12.15 19.02 26.94
CA ARG A 621 12.20 18.91 28.43
C ARG A 621 12.15 17.43 28.88
N ILE A 622 11.39 16.60 28.21
CA ILE A 622 11.35 15.14 28.50
C ILE A 622 12.69 14.49 28.13
N TYR A 623 13.21 14.75 26.93
CA TYR A 623 14.52 14.24 26.49
C TYR A 623 15.64 14.70 27.44
N GLN A 624 15.62 15.95 27.86
CA GLN A 624 16.58 16.50 28.84
C GLN A 624 16.52 15.73 30.16
N ARG A 625 15.33 15.48 30.70
CA ARG A 625 15.15 14.73 31.95
C ARG A 625 15.75 13.33 31.88
N TYR A 626 15.55 12.59 30.80
CA TYR A 626 16.10 11.23 30.64
C TYR A 626 17.60 11.25 30.32
N SER A 627 18.11 12.29 29.64
CA SER A 627 19.54 12.47 29.45
C SER A 627 20.27 12.66 30.78
N GLU A 628 19.75 13.47 31.68
CA GLU A 628 20.31 13.68 33.03
C GLU A 628 20.34 12.40 33.87
N GLN A 629 19.44 11.48 33.59
CA GLN A 629 19.41 10.15 34.21
C GLN A 629 20.35 9.14 33.51
N GLY A 630 20.89 9.48 32.33
CA GLY A 630 21.67 8.57 31.50
C GLY A 630 20.85 7.37 30.95
N ARG A 631 19.51 7.55 30.78
CA ARG A 631 18.59 6.51 30.32
C ARG A 631 18.02 6.85 28.94
N TYR A 632 17.87 5.83 28.11
CA TYR A 632 17.23 5.87 26.78
C TYR A 632 17.95 6.72 25.73
N ILE A 633 18.93 7.53 26.10
CA ILE A 633 19.67 8.45 25.22
C ILE A 633 21.00 7.82 24.77
N ASN A 634 21.47 8.23 23.61
CA ASN A 634 22.79 7.83 23.11
C ASN A 634 23.91 8.45 23.94
N SER A 635 24.52 7.65 24.83
CA SER A 635 25.58 8.09 25.78
C SER A 635 26.88 8.53 25.12
N GLU A 636 27.09 8.24 23.83
CA GLU A 636 28.28 8.66 23.09
C GLU A 636 28.25 10.15 22.78
N PHE A 637 27.08 10.74 22.63
CA PHE A 637 26.88 12.18 22.42
C PHE A 637 26.58 12.93 23.72
N TYR A 638 26.31 12.22 24.82
CA TYR A 638 26.06 12.79 26.12
C TYR A 638 27.18 12.43 27.10
N GLN A 639 28.07 13.38 27.38
CA GLN A 639 29.04 13.25 28.45
C GLN A 639 28.57 14.06 29.66
N LYS A 640 28.39 13.36 30.77
CA LYS A 640 27.90 13.90 32.06
C LYS A 640 28.75 15.05 32.66
N GLU A 641 29.91 15.33 32.06
CA GLU A 641 30.91 16.29 32.57
C GLU A 641 30.66 17.73 32.11
N ASN A 642 29.76 17.96 31.15
CA ASN A 642 29.38 19.31 30.76
C ASN A 642 28.09 19.69 31.51
N GLU A 643 28.19 20.66 32.41
CA GLU A 643 27.07 21.22 33.19
C GLU A 643 25.99 21.93 32.32
N GLU A 644 26.17 21.99 31.00
CA GLU A 644 25.21 22.59 30.07
C GLU A 644 24.07 21.63 29.70
N SER A 645 22.88 22.18 29.68
CA SER A 645 21.68 21.46 29.19
C SER A 645 21.88 20.95 27.78
N LEU A 646 21.50 19.68 27.54
CA LEU A 646 21.63 19.04 26.23
C LEU A 646 20.85 19.77 25.14
N PHE A 647 19.63 20.20 25.44
CA PHE A 647 18.72 20.84 24.47
C PHE A 647 18.57 22.36 24.65
N PHE A 648 18.91 22.90 25.83
CA PHE A 648 18.74 24.31 26.15
C PHE A 648 20.09 24.94 26.45
N GLY A 649 20.21 26.27 26.36
CA GLY A 649 21.49 26.97 26.52
C GLY A 649 22.35 26.93 25.22
N GLY A 650 23.53 27.56 25.26
CA GLY A 650 24.44 27.59 24.10
C GLY A 650 23.92 28.35 22.88
N GLY A 651 23.01 29.29 23.05
CA GLY A 651 22.33 30.01 21.93
C GLY A 651 20.94 29.46 21.56
N VAL A 652 20.46 28.40 22.21
CA VAL A 652 19.11 27.88 22.04
C VAL A 652 18.11 28.67 22.90
N GLN A 653 17.05 29.14 22.30
CA GLN A 653 16.00 29.92 22.95
C GLN A 653 14.61 29.34 22.62
N THR A 654 13.67 29.47 23.55
CA THR A 654 12.26 29.13 23.33
C THR A 654 11.48 30.35 22.86
N ALA A 655 10.95 30.33 21.67
CA ALA A 655 10.23 31.45 21.08
C ALA A 655 9.01 31.83 21.94
N GLN A 656 8.24 30.85 22.43
CA GLN A 656 7.08 31.10 23.30
C GLN A 656 7.43 31.88 24.57
N ASP A 657 8.59 31.65 25.18
CA ASP A 657 9.01 32.38 26.36
C ASP A 657 9.26 33.88 26.06
N LEU A 658 9.53 34.20 24.82
CA LEU A 658 9.79 35.57 24.38
C LEU A 658 8.48 36.33 24.07
N TYR A 659 7.49 35.69 23.43
CA TYR A 659 6.28 36.39 23.01
C TYR A 659 5.03 36.08 23.87
N SER A 660 4.94 34.96 24.60
CA SER A 660 3.76 34.59 25.40
C SER A 660 3.91 34.82 26.93
N ASN A 661 5.12 34.91 27.47
CA ASN A 661 5.39 35.02 28.93
C ASN A 661 5.65 36.44 29.45
N ARG A 662 5.61 37.48 28.65
CA ARG A 662 5.73 38.86 29.11
C ARG A 662 4.42 39.31 29.77
N ARG A 663 4.34 39.19 31.09
CA ARG A 663 3.14 39.41 31.92
C ARG A 663 2.41 40.77 31.75
N ASN A 664 2.95 41.71 30.95
CA ASN A 664 2.39 43.07 30.77
C ASN A 664 2.68 43.66 29.36
N SER A 665 2.87 42.91 28.32
CA SER A 665 3.18 43.49 27.01
C SER A 665 2.19 43.04 25.96
N ASP A 666 1.75 43.97 25.15
CA ASP A 666 1.07 43.76 23.87
C ASP A 666 1.99 43.14 22.82
N PHE A 667 3.12 42.51 23.24
CA PHE A 667 4.10 41.91 22.34
C PHE A 667 3.55 40.63 21.74
N THR A 668 3.35 40.67 20.44
CA THR A 668 2.68 39.63 19.67
C THR A 668 3.70 38.75 18.93
N PHE A 669 3.21 37.70 18.28
CA PHE A 669 4.01 36.89 17.34
C PHE A 669 4.52 37.75 16.17
N THR A 670 3.75 38.73 15.70
CA THR A 670 4.18 39.67 14.66
C THR A 670 5.36 40.49 15.11
N ASP A 671 5.31 41.05 16.33
CA ASP A 671 6.41 41.80 16.90
C ASP A 671 7.66 40.94 17.04
N PHE A 672 7.50 39.67 17.44
CA PHE A 672 8.61 38.71 17.51
C PHE A 672 9.23 38.48 16.13
N MET A 673 8.40 38.33 15.10
CA MET A 673 8.86 38.18 13.71
C MET A 673 9.65 39.43 13.26
N GLU A 674 9.16 40.63 13.52
CA GLU A 674 9.80 41.87 13.11
C GLU A 674 11.12 42.11 13.87
N ASP A 675 11.12 41.95 15.20
CA ASP A 675 12.26 42.32 16.06
C ASP A 675 13.38 41.27 16.08
N TYR A 676 13.03 39.97 15.99
CA TYR A 676 13.97 38.86 16.17
C TYR A 676 14.26 38.06 14.93
N ILE A 677 13.26 37.80 14.08
CA ILE A 677 13.40 36.89 12.95
C ILE A 677 13.76 37.64 11.66
N SER A 678 13.09 38.75 11.35
CA SER A 678 13.32 39.54 10.15
C SER A 678 14.73 40.13 10.03
N PRO A 679 15.47 40.46 11.11
CA PRO A 679 16.87 40.88 10.99
C PRO A 679 17.78 39.81 10.35
N GLY A 680 17.38 38.52 10.39
CA GLY A 680 18.14 37.42 9.84
C GLY A 680 19.08 36.75 10.84
N ASN A 681 19.91 35.84 10.37
CA ASN A 681 20.84 35.04 11.15
C ASN A 681 20.16 34.16 12.22
N ASN A 682 18.99 33.56 11.87
CA ASN A 682 18.22 32.72 12.76
C ASN A 682 17.97 31.33 12.17
N CYS A 683 17.96 30.35 13.03
CA CYS A 683 17.48 29.00 12.73
C CYS A 683 16.27 28.73 13.63
N ILE A 684 15.16 28.31 13.04
CA ILE A 684 13.91 28.10 13.74
C ILE A 684 13.50 26.63 13.57
N VAL A 685 13.45 25.87 14.66
CA VAL A 685 12.94 24.48 14.68
C VAL A 685 11.53 24.52 15.25
N ALA A 686 10.55 24.29 14.39
CA ALA A 686 9.13 24.43 14.77
C ALA A 686 8.27 23.25 14.28
N SER A 687 7.27 22.84 15.08
CA SER A 687 6.25 21.87 14.67
C SER A 687 5.09 22.60 13.94
N SER A 688 4.42 21.95 12.97
CA SER A 688 4.56 20.56 12.49
C SER A 688 5.68 20.41 11.47
N GLY A 689 6.05 19.14 11.19
CA GLY A 689 7.04 18.81 10.14
C GLY A 689 6.56 19.00 8.70
N MET A 690 5.24 19.18 8.49
CA MET A 690 4.58 19.21 7.18
C MET A 690 3.92 20.55 6.86
N LEU A 691 4.16 21.61 7.63
CA LEU A 691 3.49 22.92 7.53
C LEU A 691 1.95 22.84 7.63
N THR A 692 1.44 21.95 8.48
CA THR A 692 0.00 21.81 8.72
C THR A 692 -0.60 23.15 9.14
N GLU A 693 -1.78 23.51 8.61
CA GLU A 693 -2.46 24.78 8.94
C GLU A 693 -2.55 25.03 10.44
N ASN A 694 -2.36 26.28 10.84
CA ASN A 694 -2.34 26.75 12.24
C ASN A 694 -1.19 26.20 13.10
N SER A 695 -0.27 25.42 12.54
CA SER A 695 0.94 25.00 13.28
C SER A 695 1.95 26.13 13.43
N ALA A 696 2.88 25.98 14.38
CA ALA A 696 3.95 26.95 14.57
C ALA A 696 4.79 27.11 13.29
N SER A 697 5.22 25.99 12.66
CA SER A 697 6.01 26.02 11.43
C SER A 697 5.29 26.71 10.27
N ALA A 698 3.97 26.49 10.11
CA ALA A 698 3.19 27.14 9.06
C ALA A 698 3.14 28.67 9.24
N ARG A 699 3.02 29.15 10.48
CA ARG A 699 3.07 30.60 10.78
C ARG A 699 4.42 31.23 10.41
N TYR A 700 5.54 30.56 10.71
CA TYR A 700 6.87 31.05 10.28
C TYR A 700 7.02 30.98 8.77
N ALA A 701 6.59 29.90 8.13
CA ALA A 701 6.66 29.73 6.68
C ALA A 701 5.89 30.85 5.93
N GLU A 702 4.71 31.24 6.43
CA GLU A 702 3.91 32.34 5.89
C GLU A 702 4.71 33.66 5.75
N HIS A 703 5.65 33.90 6.67
CA HIS A 703 6.47 35.13 6.65
C HIS A 703 7.81 34.95 5.92
N LEU A 704 8.39 33.75 5.94
CA LEU A 704 9.77 33.54 5.48
C LEU A 704 9.87 33.12 4.00
N ILE A 705 8.80 32.53 3.44
CA ILE A 705 8.88 31.83 2.15
C ILE A 705 9.02 32.79 0.95
N GLU A 706 8.62 34.06 1.08
CA GLU A 706 8.65 35.05 0.01
C GLU A 706 9.99 35.80 -0.10
N GLU A 707 10.96 35.58 0.79
CA GLU A 707 12.26 36.24 0.75
C GLU A 707 13.40 35.30 0.29
N GLU A 708 14.10 35.66 -0.78
CA GLU A 708 15.18 34.86 -1.40
C GLU A 708 16.37 34.56 -0.48
N ARG A 709 16.63 35.42 0.52
CA ARG A 709 17.72 35.21 1.49
C ARG A 709 17.40 34.07 2.45
N ASN A 710 16.10 33.78 2.69
CA ASN A 710 15.65 32.76 3.63
C ASN A 710 15.67 31.36 3.04
N SER A 711 15.50 30.36 3.89
CA SER A 711 15.33 28.97 3.45
C SER A 711 14.36 28.20 4.33
N VAL A 712 13.74 27.16 3.74
CA VAL A 712 12.94 26.17 4.46
C VAL A 712 13.53 24.79 4.19
N SER A 713 13.88 24.06 5.25
CA SER A 713 14.56 22.77 5.16
C SER A 713 13.72 21.67 5.81
N PHE A 714 13.14 20.79 5.00
CA PHE A 714 12.43 19.63 5.47
C PHE A 714 13.40 18.50 5.83
N THR A 715 13.17 17.80 6.94
CA THR A 715 14.13 16.82 7.49
C THR A 715 13.53 15.46 7.83
N GLY A 716 12.24 15.24 7.55
CA GLY A 716 11.52 14.01 7.88
C GLY A 716 10.60 13.52 6.76
N TYR A 717 9.75 12.58 7.09
CA TYR A 717 8.67 12.13 6.22
C TYR A 717 7.73 13.30 5.89
N MET A 718 7.19 13.29 4.69
CA MET A 718 6.26 14.30 4.22
C MET A 718 5.20 13.63 3.36
N ASP A 719 3.96 13.73 3.82
CA ASP A 719 2.79 13.24 3.09
C ASP A 719 2.61 14.02 1.78
N GLU A 720 2.21 13.34 0.72
CA GLU A 720 2.05 13.94 -0.62
C GLU A 720 0.94 14.98 -0.68
N GLU A 721 -0.08 14.87 0.18
CA GLU A 721 -1.18 15.83 0.29
C GLU A 721 -0.86 17.01 1.23
N SER A 722 0.29 16.95 1.93
CA SER A 722 0.65 17.98 2.91
C SER A 722 1.01 19.33 2.25
N PRO A 723 0.73 20.46 2.92
CA PRO A 723 1.16 21.79 2.44
C PRO A 723 2.67 21.88 2.20
N GLY A 724 3.48 21.22 3.06
CA GLY A 724 4.93 21.16 2.92
C GLY A 724 5.38 20.49 1.63
N HIS A 725 4.70 19.43 1.22
CA HIS A 725 4.99 18.73 -0.03
C HIS A 725 4.69 19.62 -1.24
N HIS A 726 3.57 20.31 -1.25
CA HIS A 726 3.22 21.27 -2.31
C HIS A 726 4.26 22.40 -2.43
N VAL A 727 4.73 22.95 -1.32
CA VAL A 727 5.81 23.95 -1.28
C VAL A 727 7.10 23.39 -1.91
N LEU A 728 7.50 22.19 -1.54
CA LEU A 728 8.69 21.53 -2.08
C LEU A 728 8.58 21.26 -3.58
N GLN A 729 7.46 20.70 -4.03
CA GLN A 729 7.22 20.41 -5.44
C GLN A 729 7.22 21.67 -6.31
N THR A 730 6.55 22.74 -5.85
CA THR A 730 6.47 24.01 -6.58
C THR A 730 7.86 24.63 -6.75
N SER A 731 8.68 24.60 -5.69
CA SER A 731 10.06 25.07 -5.76
C SER A 731 10.92 24.25 -6.73
N GLN A 732 10.78 22.91 -6.74
CA GLN A 732 11.54 22.02 -7.63
C GLN A 732 11.16 22.19 -9.11
N LYS A 733 9.91 22.48 -9.39
CA LYS A 733 9.44 22.75 -10.76
C LYS A 733 9.85 24.12 -11.28
N GLY A 734 10.38 25.01 -10.43
CA GLY A 734 10.66 26.40 -10.77
C GLY A 734 9.40 27.16 -11.22
N SER A 735 8.24 26.74 -10.71
CA SER A 735 6.95 27.30 -11.05
C SER A 735 6.75 28.65 -10.32
N SER A 736 6.16 29.60 -11.02
CA SER A 736 5.68 30.87 -10.44
C SER A 736 4.28 30.73 -9.83
N GLU A 737 3.77 29.52 -9.67
CA GLU A 737 2.48 29.25 -9.03
C GLU A 737 2.54 29.58 -7.54
N LYS A 738 1.48 30.20 -7.04
CA LYS A 738 1.32 30.43 -5.60
C LYS A 738 0.97 29.14 -4.89
N VAL A 739 1.56 28.98 -3.72
CA VAL A 739 1.26 27.87 -2.83
C VAL A 739 0.46 28.35 -1.63
N LYS A 740 -0.42 27.49 -1.11
CA LYS A 740 -1.19 27.82 0.06
C LYS A 740 -0.38 27.46 1.31
N VAL A 741 -0.01 28.46 2.09
CA VAL A 741 0.70 28.31 3.35
C VAL A 741 -0.12 28.95 4.46
N ASN A 742 -0.51 28.20 5.47
CA ASN A 742 -1.35 28.66 6.58
C ASN A 742 -2.67 29.33 6.12
N GLY A 743 -3.28 28.81 5.05
CA GLY A 743 -4.49 29.34 4.45
C GLY A 743 -4.28 30.56 3.52
N VAL A 744 -3.04 31.08 3.38
CA VAL A 744 -2.70 32.26 2.56
C VAL A 744 -1.92 31.87 1.32
N ASP A 745 -2.27 32.45 0.17
CA ASP A 745 -1.56 32.22 -1.10
C ASP A 745 -0.23 33.02 -1.13
N LYS A 746 0.91 32.30 -1.24
CA LYS A 746 2.27 32.81 -1.17
C LYS A 746 3.08 32.45 -2.40
N GLU A 747 3.99 33.35 -2.80
CA GLU A 747 5.02 33.07 -3.81
C GLU A 747 6.25 32.44 -3.12
N VAL A 748 6.89 31.46 -3.78
CA VAL A 748 8.03 30.75 -3.19
C VAL A 748 9.32 31.32 -3.78
N HIS A 749 9.97 32.21 -3.03
CA HIS A 749 11.27 32.78 -3.39
C HIS A 749 12.41 32.26 -2.48
N ALA A 750 12.08 31.82 -1.27
CA ALA A 750 13.03 31.16 -0.36
C ALA A 750 13.57 29.87 -0.98
N ARG A 751 14.78 29.50 -0.59
CA ARG A 751 15.37 28.21 -0.96
C ARG A 751 14.69 27.09 -0.20
N ILE A 752 14.06 26.15 -0.91
CA ILE A 752 13.37 25.00 -0.33
C ILE A 752 14.22 23.75 -0.56
N GLU A 753 14.59 23.08 0.51
CA GLU A 753 15.44 21.88 0.47
C GLU A 753 14.82 20.75 1.32
N SER A 754 15.19 19.52 0.99
CA SER A 754 14.80 18.34 1.76
C SER A 754 16.02 17.48 2.05
N PHE A 755 16.19 17.09 3.31
CA PHE A 755 17.29 16.27 3.80
C PHE A 755 16.75 14.98 4.40
N ARG A 756 17.36 13.85 4.02
CA ARG A 756 16.95 12.53 4.52
C ARG A 756 17.64 12.23 5.84
N LEU A 757 17.06 12.72 6.92
CA LEU A 757 17.52 12.48 8.29
C LEU A 757 16.52 11.58 9.04
N SER A 758 15.94 10.59 8.35
CA SER A 758 14.90 9.73 8.89
C SER A 758 15.39 8.84 10.03
N ALA A 759 14.45 8.42 10.87
CA ALA A 759 14.61 7.44 11.93
C ALA A 759 13.90 6.10 11.61
N HIS A 760 13.64 5.84 10.32
CA HIS A 760 13.07 4.58 9.83
C HIS A 760 14.08 3.83 8.99
N ALA A 761 13.98 2.51 8.99
CA ALA A 761 14.83 1.65 8.20
C ALA A 761 14.63 1.86 6.69
N SER A 762 15.75 1.90 5.96
CA SER A 762 15.72 1.88 4.50
C SER A 762 15.41 0.48 3.99
N ARG A 763 15.08 0.38 2.70
CA ARG A 763 14.80 -0.88 2.03
C ARG A 763 15.87 -1.95 2.29
N GLU A 764 17.14 -1.61 2.11
CA GLU A 764 18.26 -2.54 2.31
C GLU A 764 18.48 -2.89 3.77
N GLN A 765 18.19 -1.97 4.69
CA GLN A 765 18.25 -2.24 6.14
C GLN A 765 17.16 -3.21 6.59
N ILE A 766 15.95 -3.14 5.98
CA ILE A 766 14.89 -4.13 6.20
C ILE A 766 15.37 -5.51 5.74
N VAL A 767 15.96 -5.60 4.54
CA VAL A 767 16.53 -6.86 4.02
C VAL A 767 17.65 -7.37 4.94
N GLN A 768 18.55 -6.52 5.40
CA GLN A 768 19.63 -6.88 6.33
C GLN A 768 19.09 -7.47 7.64
N LEU A 769 18.02 -6.90 8.20
CA LEU A 769 17.40 -7.42 9.40
C LEU A 769 16.81 -8.81 9.17
N ILE A 770 16.10 -9.01 8.04
CA ILE A 770 15.52 -10.30 7.68
C ILE A 770 16.62 -11.37 7.48
N VAL A 771 17.68 -11.02 6.76
CA VAL A 771 18.84 -11.92 6.55
C VAL A 771 19.53 -12.26 7.87
N LYS A 772 19.64 -11.30 8.79
CA LYS A 772 20.26 -11.53 10.10
C LYS A 772 19.43 -12.49 10.98
N LEU A 773 18.11 -12.32 11.00
CA LEU A 773 17.22 -13.07 11.87
C LEU A 773 16.75 -14.41 11.27
N GLN A 774 16.74 -14.53 9.93
CA GLN A 774 16.26 -15.71 9.20
C GLN A 774 14.92 -16.26 9.72
N PRO A 775 13.88 -15.42 9.91
CA PRO A 775 12.60 -15.89 10.41
C PRO A 775 11.90 -16.79 9.38
N GLU A 776 11.01 -17.68 9.84
CA GLU A 776 10.19 -18.46 8.91
C GLU A 776 9.21 -17.57 8.13
N LYS A 777 8.64 -16.55 8.80
CA LYS A 777 7.68 -15.61 8.22
C LYS A 777 8.03 -14.16 8.53
N VAL A 778 7.82 -13.30 7.53
CA VAL A 778 7.96 -11.84 7.67
C VAL A 778 6.66 -11.17 7.26
N PHE A 779 6.09 -10.38 8.15
CA PHE A 779 5.00 -9.46 7.83
C PHE A 779 5.56 -8.07 7.61
N LEU A 780 5.35 -7.52 6.40
CA LEU A 780 5.67 -6.12 6.08
C LEU A 780 4.44 -5.26 6.35
N MET A 781 4.59 -4.28 7.23
CA MET A 781 3.52 -3.38 7.63
C MET A 781 3.99 -1.92 7.65
N HIS A 782 3.14 -0.99 8.09
CA HIS A 782 3.47 0.41 8.32
C HIS A 782 4.23 1.06 7.14
N GLY A 783 3.62 1.03 5.98
CA GLY A 783 4.16 1.60 4.74
C GLY A 783 3.10 1.61 3.66
N GLU A 784 3.21 2.57 2.76
CA GLU A 784 2.31 2.69 1.63
C GLU A 784 2.37 1.44 0.75
N HIS A 785 1.25 0.74 0.65
CA HIS A 785 1.16 -0.53 -0.06
C HIS A 785 1.71 -0.43 -1.49
N ASP A 786 1.25 0.56 -2.23
CA ASP A 786 1.65 0.78 -3.62
C ASP A 786 3.15 1.08 -3.75
N LYS A 787 3.75 1.77 -2.79
CA LYS A 787 5.17 2.14 -2.82
C LYS A 787 6.11 0.98 -2.52
N ARG A 788 5.65 -0.07 -1.81
CA ARG A 788 6.47 -1.28 -1.54
C ARG A 788 6.77 -2.07 -2.80
N PHE A 789 5.91 -1.98 -3.80
CA PHE A 789 5.92 -2.79 -5.01
C PHE A 789 6.29 -2.02 -6.27
N VAL A 790 6.29 -0.69 -6.23
CA VAL A 790 6.61 0.16 -7.39
C VAL A 790 8.13 0.37 -7.48
N PRO A 791 8.77 0.12 -8.64
CA PRO A 791 10.16 0.46 -8.86
C PRO A 791 10.37 1.98 -8.76
N THR A 792 11.27 2.43 -7.90
CA THR A 792 11.58 3.85 -7.77
C THR A 792 12.41 4.29 -8.97
N GLN A 793 11.89 5.20 -9.80
CA GLN A 793 12.70 5.90 -10.80
C GLN A 793 13.55 6.98 -10.12
N SER A 794 14.84 6.89 -10.27
CA SER A 794 15.74 7.98 -9.85
C SER A 794 15.67 9.11 -10.87
N ILE A 795 15.18 10.28 -10.47
CA ILE A 795 15.04 11.49 -11.32
C ILE A 795 16.38 12.19 -11.60
N VAL A 796 17.51 11.65 -11.18
CA VAL A 796 18.82 12.27 -11.42
C VAL A 796 19.60 11.47 -12.47
N GLY A 797 19.49 11.91 -13.73
CA GLY A 797 20.49 11.62 -14.76
C GLY A 797 20.42 10.26 -15.45
N GLY A 798 19.24 9.79 -15.87
CA GLY A 798 19.06 8.58 -16.66
C GLY A 798 18.22 7.51 -15.95
N GLU A 799 17.40 6.83 -16.70
CA GLU A 799 16.50 5.77 -16.21
C GLU A 799 17.27 4.62 -15.54
N LYS A 800 17.47 4.70 -14.25
CA LYS A 800 17.85 3.54 -13.45
C LYS A 800 16.61 3.07 -12.69
N ILE A 801 16.09 1.93 -13.09
CA ILE A 801 15.06 1.19 -12.35
C ILE A 801 15.77 0.47 -11.20
N TYR A 802 15.39 0.76 -9.98
CA TYR A 802 15.88 0.05 -8.80
C TYR A 802 14.93 -1.10 -8.45
N PRO A 803 15.44 -2.27 -8.01
CA PRO A 803 14.59 -3.37 -7.57
C PRO A 803 13.71 -2.91 -6.39
N THR A 804 12.49 -3.43 -6.30
CA THR A 804 11.59 -3.17 -5.17
C THR A 804 12.06 -3.91 -3.91
N LEU A 805 11.47 -3.60 -2.76
CA LEU A 805 11.70 -4.37 -1.53
C LEU A 805 11.39 -5.86 -1.75
N ILE A 806 10.28 -6.16 -2.40
CA ILE A 806 9.88 -7.54 -2.72
C ILE A 806 10.85 -8.23 -3.69
N ASP A 807 11.39 -7.50 -4.66
CA ASP A 807 12.41 -8.05 -5.57
C ASP A 807 13.70 -8.44 -4.84
N LEU A 808 14.13 -7.60 -3.88
CA LEU A 808 15.31 -7.89 -3.06
C LEU A 808 15.07 -9.09 -2.14
N LEU A 809 13.89 -9.16 -1.53
CA LEU A 809 13.49 -10.29 -0.69
C LEU A 809 13.22 -11.55 -1.48
N GLY A 810 12.88 -11.42 -2.77
CA GLY A 810 12.74 -12.55 -3.69
C GLY A 810 14.01 -13.38 -3.88
N ASN A 811 15.19 -12.83 -3.58
CA ASN A 811 16.46 -13.57 -3.57
C ASN A 811 16.66 -14.43 -2.30
N LEU A 812 15.84 -14.25 -1.27
CA LEU A 812 15.86 -15.03 -0.02
C LEU A 812 14.87 -16.21 -0.05
N LYS A 813 14.40 -16.59 -1.23
CA LYS A 813 13.17 -17.34 -1.54
C LYS A 813 13.02 -18.74 -0.96
N ASP A 814 14.08 -19.41 -0.61
CA ASP A 814 13.96 -20.82 -0.20
C ASP A 814 13.80 -21.00 1.31
N GLU A 815 13.93 -19.92 2.10
CA GLU A 815 14.02 -19.98 3.55
C GLU A 815 13.01 -19.07 4.28
N VAL A 816 12.49 -17.99 3.68
CA VAL A 816 11.66 -16.98 4.35
C VAL A 816 10.38 -16.66 3.57
N GLU A 817 9.22 -16.81 4.20
CA GLU A 817 7.93 -16.37 3.62
C GLU A 817 7.69 -14.89 3.94
N VAL A 818 7.69 -14.01 2.93
CA VAL A 818 7.43 -12.58 3.10
C VAL A 818 6.00 -12.24 2.72
N ILE A 819 5.26 -11.68 3.66
CA ILE A 819 3.82 -11.40 3.58
C ILE A 819 3.59 -9.89 3.75
N PRO A 820 3.15 -9.16 2.72
CA PRO A 820 2.62 -7.83 2.91
C PRO A 820 1.33 -7.90 3.73
N ALA A 821 1.26 -7.14 4.82
CA ALA A 821 0.11 -7.18 5.71
C ALA A 821 -1.06 -6.34 5.15
N TYR A 822 -2.27 -6.82 5.36
CA TYR A 822 -3.53 -6.14 5.05
C TYR A 822 -4.37 -5.96 6.31
N ASN A 823 -5.06 -4.85 6.40
CA ASN A 823 -5.99 -4.59 7.50
C ASN A 823 -7.21 -5.52 7.40
N GLY A 824 -7.70 -6.00 8.53
CA GLY A 824 -8.81 -6.94 8.62
C GLY A 824 -8.46 -8.41 8.33
N GLU A 825 -7.26 -8.68 7.82
CA GLU A 825 -6.82 -10.02 7.48
C GLU A 825 -6.34 -10.80 8.71
N ILE A 826 -6.64 -12.11 8.71
CA ILE A 826 -6.18 -13.07 9.71
C ILE A 826 -5.12 -13.97 9.06
N TYR A 827 -3.90 -13.90 9.56
CA TYR A 827 -2.79 -14.70 9.08
C TYR A 827 -2.48 -15.81 10.07
N PHE A 828 -2.60 -17.06 9.65
CA PHE A 828 -2.27 -18.21 10.48
C PHE A 828 -0.77 -18.51 10.44
N LEU A 829 -0.19 -18.83 11.61
CA LEU A 829 1.23 -19.10 11.77
C LEU A 829 1.47 -20.61 11.90
N ASP A 830 2.25 -21.18 10.97
CA ASP A 830 2.68 -22.58 11.04
C ASP A 830 4.14 -22.66 11.46
N LYS A 831 4.49 -23.58 12.36
CA LYS A 831 5.87 -24.07 12.42
C LYS A 831 6.09 -25.07 11.29
N ARG A 832 7.13 -24.89 10.48
CA ARG A 832 7.63 -25.96 9.64
C ARG A 832 8.12 -27.08 10.56
N GLY A 833 7.38 -28.21 10.58
CA GLY A 833 7.74 -29.40 11.34
C GLY A 833 8.94 -30.12 10.76
#